data_d53075dcf318a6b60a49df73a935eb1d
#
_entry.id   d53075dcf318a6b60a49df73a935eb1d
#
_cell.length_a   1.000
_cell.length_b   1.000
_cell.length_c   1.000
_cell.angle_alpha   90.00
_cell.angle_beta   90.00
_cell.angle_gamma   90.00
#
_symmetry.space_group_name_H-M   'P 1'
#
loop_
_entity.id
_entity.type
_entity.pdbx_description
1 polymer ?
#
loop_
_entity_poly.entity_id
_entity_poly.type
_entity_poly.pdbx_seq_one_letter_code
_entity_poly.pdbx_strand_id
1 'polypeptide(L)'
;MSVINSFTQHTINLTRKALRLGSDFVHPVHDDTPDEPDYLSNADVPVETNIALPHSDDWDDGHLTVTDIDPATGLLTTSTEGNPPLDEGTSIYDLYADRAERMGDEPLYTYKSGNDWVTVTANEFLADVRAVAKGLIHYGLKKGDAVAFMCRTSYDWDLTDAAIMACGGVLATIYDTDSAEQIRNIVNNSDARLLIVQDTDMRKKADGAVEECPSLEHIITIETGGLDEIKAYGTTVSDEELHERIDSVKKTDLCSIVYTSGSTAAPKGVEMTHEHYCQTALNLPAYMPDLLHDKRNTILLFLPQAHSFARAINYIVVSSNVRIYIATGIKTLISDLQVAKPTLMIVVPRVLEKVYNAASQKAGHGPKGVVFASAVVAAQNYMKEVSANGKAGALTRTRRAAFDPIVYSSLREVLGGRAKWIVAGGAPLDPELLAFFRGAGVPVYEGYGLTETTAPCAFNPLGTPFHAGSVGIAFPGFSLRIAEDGEIQVKGRAVFPRYHKNDEATELSFTEDGWYATGDLGRIDNDGFLYITGRKKDLIITAGGKNVSPGPIEEVIQRCEFVSQALVLGDKRPFISALVTLDEKSLRPWLAAKGLDENMSLEDAARNAAVRAEVQQWVNQANEGVSRAESVRKFIILPEEFTQENGLMTASMKVIRPKVIKRYSTLLNTQMYTKRK
;
A
#
# COMPACT_ATOMS: atom_id res chain seq x y z
N MET A 1 -2.52 41.41 -26.95
CA MET A 1 -3.37 41.87 -25.85
C MET A 1 -4.85 41.51 -25.98
N SER A 2 -5.44 41.38 -27.18
CA SER A 2 -6.88 41.05 -27.33
C SER A 2 -7.21 39.57 -27.04
N VAL A 3 -6.30 38.62 -27.25
CA VAL A 3 -6.53 37.18 -27.01
C VAL A 3 -6.45 36.85 -25.53
N ILE A 4 -5.60 37.54 -24.76
CA ILE A 4 -5.45 37.32 -23.30
C ILE A 4 -6.70 37.84 -22.56
N ASN A 5 -7.29 38.98 -23.00
CA ASN A 5 -8.53 39.50 -22.41
C ASN A 5 -9.75 38.62 -22.70
N SER A 6 -9.82 37.97 -23.87
CA SER A 6 -10.90 37.06 -24.20
C SER A 6 -10.86 35.78 -23.34
N PHE A 7 -9.66 35.25 -23.07
CA PHE A 7 -9.48 34.06 -22.22
C PHE A 7 -9.81 34.34 -20.76
N THR A 8 -9.39 35.51 -20.24
CA THR A 8 -9.67 35.92 -18.85
C THR A 8 -11.18 36.17 -18.64
N GLN A 9 -11.86 36.81 -19.60
CA GLN A 9 -13.31 37.06 -19.54
C GLN A 9 -14.10 35.74 -19.67
N HIS A 10 -13.64 34.80 -20.47
CA HIS A 10 -14.26 33.47 -20.61
C HIS A 10 -14.12 32.63 -19.34
N THR A 11 -12.96 32.68 -18.70
CA THR A 11 -12.67 31.97 -17.41
C THR A 11 -13.50 32.60 -16.28
N ILE A 12 -13.63 33.93 -16.18
CA ILE A 12 -14.46 34.60 -15.18
C ILE A 12 -15.96 34.28 -15.38
N ASN A 13 -16.43 34.19 -16.61
CA ASN A 13 -17.81 33.81 -16.90
C ASN A 13 -18.11 32.35 -16.62
N LEU A 14 -17.17 31.45 -16.86
CA LEU A 14 -17.26 30.03 -16.49
C LEU A 14 -17.25 29.85 -14.97
N THR A 15 -16.41 30.59 -14.24
CA THR A 15 -16.37 30.58 -12.78
C THR A 15 -17.68 31.10 -12.16
N ARG A 16 -18.26 32.19 -12.71
CA ARG A 16 -19.58 32.69 -12.27
C ARG A 16 -20.74 31.74 -12.59
N LYS A 17 -20.65 30.97 -13.68
CA LYS A 17 -21.63 29.96 -14.05
C LYS A 17 -21.47 28.68 -13.21
N ALA A 18 -20.24 28.32 -12.84
CA ALA A 18 -19.92 27.20 -11.93
C ALA A 18 -20.35 27.48 -10.48
N LEU A 19 -20.22 28.73 -10.00
CA LEU A 19 -20.69 29.14 -8.68
C LEU A 19 -22.22 29.05 -8.53
N ARG A 20 -22.99 29.17 -9.65
CA ARG A 20 -24.45 28.94 -9.65
C ARG A 20 -24.83 27.44 -9.71
N LEU A 21 -23.90 26.55 -10.09
CA LEU A 21 -24.09 25.09 -10.16
C LEU A 21 -23.53 24.37 -8.92
N GLY A 22 -22.78 25.08 -8.07
CA GLY A 22 -22.12 24.53 -6.91
C GLY A 22 -23.03 24.06 -5.76
N SER A 23 -24.31 24.53 -5.74
CA SER A 23 -25.28 24.11 -4.73
C SER A 23 -25.78 22.67 -4.89
N ASP A 24 -25.51 22.01 -6.03
CA ASP A 24 -26.05 20.67 -6.31
C ASP A 24 -25.04 19.55 -6.02
N PHE A 25 -23.86 19.85 -5.45
CA PHE A 25 -22.84 18.85 -5.14
C PHE A 25 -23.00 18.18 -3.78
N VAL A 26 -23.82 18.73 -2.89
CA VAL A 26 -24.01 18.21 -1.53
C VAL A 26 -25.50 18.20 -1.23
N HIS A 27 -26.16 17.08 -1.38
CA HIS A 27 -27.31 16.74 -0.55
C HIS A 27 -26.85 15.73 0.47
N PRO A 28 -26.94 16.02 1.78
CA PRO A 28 -26.74 15.02 2.79
C PRO A 28 -27.88 14.02 2.69
N VAL A 29 -27.53 12.76 2.71
CA VAL A 29 -28.47 11.69 3.07
C VAL A 29 -28.81 11.96 4.53
N HIS A 30 -30.03 12.36 4.82
CA HIS A 30 -30.55 12.36 6.18
C HIS A 30 -30.60 10.92 6.66
N ASP A 31 -29.76 10.59 7.60
CA ASP A 31 -29.84 9.38 8.35
C ASP A 31 -30.12 9.78 9.81
N ASP A 32 -31.24 9.26 10.33
CA ASP A 32 -31.62 9.41 11.73
C ASP A 32 -30.66 8.53 12.57
N THR A 33 -29.53 9.08 13.00
CA THR A 33 -28.67 8.43 13.98
C THR A 33 -28.86 9.04 15.36
N PRO A 34 -28.91 8.22 16.43
CA PRO A 34 -29.05 8.70 17.81
C PRO A 34 -27.80 9.46 18.26
N ASP A 35 -28.01 10.36 19.23
CA ASP A 35 -27.05 11.28 19.83
C ASP A 35 -25.64 10.67 20.04
N GLU A 36 -24.65 11.28 19.40
CA GLU A 36 -23.22 11.00 19.62
C GLU A 36 -22.79 11.38 21.04
N PRO A 37 -21.93 10.59 21.71
CA PRO A 37 -21.32 11.02 22.96
C PRO A 37 -20.37 12.20 22.73
N ASP A 38 -20.38 13.13 23.65
CA ASP A 38 -19.81 14.49 23.68
C ASP A 38 -18.26 14.60 23.49
N TYR A 39 -17.59 13.60 22.95
CA TYR A 39 -16.14 13.59 22.70
C TYR A 39 -15.70 14.16 21.35
N LEU A 40 -16.65 14.54 20.49
CA LEU A 40 -16.37 15.01 19.12
C LEU A 40 -16.58 16.52 18.89
N SER A 41 -16.89 17.28 19.95
CA SER A 41 -17.09 18.74 19.84
C SER A 41 -15.76 19.52 19.94
N ASN A 42 -14.83 19.31 19.02
CA ASN A 42 -13.76 20.26 18.74
C ASN A 42 -13.76 20.58 17.23
N ALA A 43 -14.78 21.34 16.83
CA ALA A 43 -14.95 21.85 15.47
C ALA A 43 -13.96 22.99 15.11
N ASP A 44 -13.06 23.37 16.00
CA ASP A 44 -12.18 24.53 15.86
C ASP A 44 -10.68 24.17 15.75
N VAL A 45 -10.32 23.10 15.02
CA VAL A 45 -8.96 23.01 14.51
C VAL A 45 -8.99 23.57 13.09
N PRO A 46 -8.39 24.75 12.83
CA PRO A 46 -8.25 25.25 11.47
C PRO A 46 -7.53 24.17 10.65
N VAL A 47 -8.20 23.61 9.65
CA VAL A 47 -7.49 22.91 8.59
C VAL A 47 -6.65 23.97 7.91
N GLU A 48 -5.35 24.00 8.18
CA GLU A 48 -4.44 24.84 7.43
C GLU A 48 -4.48 24.39 5.98
N THR A 49 -5.34 25.02 5.21
CA THR A 49 -5.49 24.79 3.76
C THR A 49 -4.28 25.31 2.96
N ASN A 50 -3.35 25.96 3.64
CA ASN A 50 -2.01 26.31 3.17
C ASN A 50 -0.99 25.47 3.96
N ILE A 51 -0.83 24.21 3.61
CA ILE A 51 0.43 23.53 3.92
C ILE A 51 1.47 24.24 3.07
N ALA A 52 2.18 25.19 3.65
CA ALA A 52 3.39 25.72 3.06
C ALA A 52 4.33 24.51 2.94
N LEU A 53 4.52 24.03 1.71
CA LEU A 53 5.54 23.00 1.45
C LEU A 53 6.88 23.71 1.70
N PRO A 54 7.74 23.22 2.59
CA PRO A 54 9.04 23.80 2.83
C PRO A 54 9.81 23.85 1.51
N HIS A 55 10.65 24.87 1.35
CA HIS A 55 11.62 24.95 0.27
C HIS A 55 12.60 23.77 0.42
N SER A 56 13.15 23.24 -0.67
CA SER A 56 14.18 22.21 -0.61
C SER A 56 15.38 22.61 0.27
N ASP A 57 15.69 23.90 0.28
CA ASP A 57 16.80 24.48 1.06
C ASP A 57 16.42 24.73 2.54
N ASP A 58 15.14 24.63 2.90
CA ASP A 58 14.62 24.90 4.26
C ASP A 58 14.23 23.60 5.00
N TRP A 59 14.23 22.44 4.29
CA TRP A 59 13.93 21.16 4.92
C TRP A 59 15.20 20.58 5.54
N ASP A 60 15.16 20.40 6.83
CA ASP A 60 16.20 19.77 7.63
C ASP A 60 15.53 18.77 8.58
N ASP A 61 15.97 17.54 8.56
CA ASP A 61 15.55 16.51 9.51
C ASP A 61 16.40 16.49 10.80
N GLY A 62 17.10 17.58 11.09
CA GLY A 62 18.00 17.66 12.22
C GLY A 62 19.32 16.93 11.99
N HIS A 63 19.74 16.75 10.73
CA HIS A 63 20.93 16.00 10.33
C HIS A 63 20.87 14.49 10.62
N LEU A 64 19.67 13.93 10.79
CA LEU A 64 19.49 12.49 10.99
C LEU A 64 19.73 11.68 9.72
N THR A 65 19.51 12.30 8.55
CA THR A 65 19.81 11.68 7.24
C THR A 65 21.14 12.19 6.70
N VAL A 66 22.03 11.25 6.41
CA VAL A 66 23.38 11.53 5.87
C VAL A 66 23.55 10.82 4.54
N THR A 67 23.98 11.57 3.53
CA THR A 67 24.33 11.03 2.20
C THR A 67 25.80 11.25 1.94
N ASP A 68 26.56 10.16 1.71
CA ASP A 68 28.01 10.20 1.52
C ASP A 68 28.47 9.06 0.60
N ILE A 69 29.69 9.16 0.11
CA ILE A 69 30.34 8.09 -0.65
C ILE A 69 31.04 7.14 0.33
N ASP A 70 30.62 5.90 0.37
CA ASP A 70 31.28 4.86 1.15
C ASP A 70 32.76 4.72 0.71
N PRO A 71 33.74 5.01 1.57
CA PRO A 71 35.15 5.00 1.21
C PRO A 71 35.66 3.58 0.86
N ALA A 72 35.01 2.53 1.30
CA ALA A 72 35.41 1.15 1.02
C ALA A 72 34.97 0.68 -0.36
N THR A 73 33.81 1.14 -0.83
CA THR A 73 33.20 0.69 -2.09
C THR A 73 33.14 1.76 -3.17
N GLY A 74 33.28 3.05 -2.80
CA GLY A 74 33.09 4.18 -3.71
C GLY A 74 31.62 4.41 -4.13
N LEU A 75 30.66 3.72 -3.50
CA LEU A 75 29.23 3.83 -3.81
C LEU A 75 28.56 4.92 -2.98
N LEU A 76 27.63 5.64 -3.61
CA LEU A 76 26.79 6.61 -2.92
C LEU A 76 25.85 5.87 -1.97
N THR A 77 25.89 6.24 -0.68
CA THR A 77 25.10 5.66 0.39
C THR A 77 24.33 6.76 1.10
N THR A 78 23.05 6.55 1.37
CA THR A 78 22.24 7.41 2.25
C THR A 78 21.76 6.60 3.45
N SER A 79 21.78 7.21 4.63
CA SER A 79 21.40 6.58 5.88
C SER A 79 20.61 7.55 6.75
N THR A 80 19.58 7.06 7.42
CA THR A 80 18.88 7.84 8.44
C THR A 80 19.07 7.19 9.79
N GLU A 81 19.46 7.99 10.79
CA GLU A 81 19.66 7.50 12.15
C GLU A 81 18.36 6.91 12.72
N GLY A 82 18.47 5.80 13.41
CA GLY A 82 17.37 5.14 14.11
C GLY A 82 17.63 5.03 15.60
N ASN A 83 16.69 4.50 16.33
CA ASN A 83 16.83 4.22 17.75
C ASN A 83 18.02 3.28 18.03
N PRO A 84 18.62 3.36 19.22
CA PRO A 84 19.62 2.40 19.69
C PRO A 84 19.13 0.95 19.59
N PRO A 85 20.04 -0.04 19.71
CA PRO A 85 19.65 -1.43 19.82
C PRO A 85 18.66 -1.63 20.97
N LEU A 86 17.64 -2.46 20.72
CA LEU A 86 16.65 -2.82 21.74
C LEU A 86 17.28 -3.69 22.84
N ASP A 87 16.69 -3.67 24.03
CA ASP A 87 17.01 -4.58 25.11
C ASP A 87 16.69 -6.03 24.69
N GLU A 88 17.40 -7.01 25.27
CA GLU A 88 17.32 -8.41 24.88
C GLU A 88 15.91 -9.00 25.05
N GLY A 89 15.19 -8.59 26.07
CA GLY A 89 13.83 -9.04 26.37
C GLY A 89 12.72 -8.33 25.59
N THR A 90 13.04 -7.34 24.73
CA THR A 90 12.01 -6.59 24.01
C THR A 90 11.25 -7.46 23.01
N SER A 91 9.94 -7.43 23.06
CA SER A 91 9.04 -8.18 22.19
C SER A 91 7.91 -7.30 21.62
N ILE A 92 7.17 -7.82 20.64
CA ILE A 92 5.97 -7.14 20.12
C ILE A 92 4.91 -6.98 21.21
N TYR A 93 4.80 -7.93 22.14
CA TYR A 93 3.88 -7.81 23.27
C TYR A 93 4.15 -6.54 24.10
N ASP A 94 5.42 -6.16 24.27
CA ASP A 94 5.79 -4.98 25.04
C ASP A 94 5.31 -3.67 24.41
N LEU A 95 5.11 -3.62 23.10
CA LEU A 95 4.50 -2.45 22.44
C LEU A 95 3.07 -2.21 22.93
N TYR A 96 2.30 -3.29 23.11
CA TYR A 96 0.93 -3.23 23.64
C TYR A 96 0.90 -2.97 25.14
N ALA A 97 1.83 -3.57 25.89
CA ALA A 97 1.95 -3.37 27.33
C ALA A 97 2.34 -1.91 27.63
N ASP A 98 3.33 -1.35 26.93
CA ASP A 98 3.71 0.07 27.03
C ASP A 98 2.54 1.00 26.65
N ARG A 99 1.79 0.67 25.58
CA ARG A 99 0.60 1.44 25.21
C ARG A 99 -0.45 1.44 26.32
N ALA A 100 -0.69 0.31 26.96
CA ALA A 100 -1.63 0.20 28.08
C ALA A 100 -1.12 0.95 29.32
N GLU A 101 0.19 0.91 29.61
CA GLU A 101 0.78 1.66 30.72
C GLU A 101 0.66 3.19 30.52
N ARG A 102 0.97 3.68 29.31
CA ARG A 102 0.95 5.12 28.99
C ARG A 102 -0.45 5.68 28.79
N MET A 103 -1.37 4.90 28.24
CA MET A 103 -2.66 5.38 27.75
C MET A 103 -3.78 4.33 27.95
N GLY A 104 -3.78 3.62 29.08
CA GLY A 104 -4.64 2.46 29.31
C GLY A 104 -6.14 2.69 29.12
N ASP A 105 -6.63 3.84 29.58
CA ASP A 105 -8.06 4.19 29.50
C ASP A 105 -8.44 4.93 28.19
N GLU A 106 -7.45 5.27 27.36
CA GLU A 106 -7.70 5.91 26.08
C GLU A 106 -8.06 4.86 25.01
N PRO A 107 -8.91 5.21 24.04
CA PRO A 107 -9.23 4.35 22.92
C PRO A 107 -8.00 3.90 22.13
N LEU A 108 -7.87 2.59 21.90
CA LEU A 108 -6.86 2.03 21.02
C LEU A 108 -7.50 1.62 19.68
N TYR A 109 -8.49 0.73 19.73
CA TYR A 109 -9.18 0.24 18.55
C TYR A 109 -10.64 0.69 18.52
N THR A 110 -11.11 1.02 17.31
CA THR A 110 -12.53 1.21 17.02
C THR A 110 -12.87 0.41 15.77
N TYR A 111 -13.81 -0.49 15.87
CA TYR A 111 -14.20 -1.42 14.81
C TYR A 111 -15.71 -1.63 14.77
N LYS A 112 -16.22 -2.15 13.67
CA LYS A 112 -17.65 -2.39 13.50
C LYS A 112 -18.02 -3.82 13.96
N SER A 113 -18.96 -3.92 14.91
CA SER A 113 -19.57 -5.18 15.35
C SER A 113 -21.07 -5.15 15.02
N GLY A 114 -21.50 -5.95 14.07
CA GLY A 114 -22.85 -5.85 13.51
C GLY A 114 -23.06 -4.50 12.81
N ASN A 115 -23.99 -3.69 13.33
CA ASN A 115 -24.25 -2.33 12.80
C ASN A 115 -23.56 -1.22 13.60
N ASP A 116 -23.01 -1.51 14.77
CA ASP A 116 -22.49 -0.53 15.70
C ASP A 116 -20.96 -0.44 15.65
N TRP A 117 -20.43 0.77 15.90
CA TRP A 117 -19.01 0.98 16.10
C TRP A 117 -18.68 0.77 17.58
N VAL A 118 -17.80 -0.18 17.87
CA VAL A 118 -17.33 -0.53 19.21
C VAL A 118 -15.93 0.01 19.39
N THR A 119 -15.69 0.67 20.52
CA THR A 119 -14.37 1.18 20.90
C THR A 119 -13.82 0.38 22.05
N VAL A 120 -12.56 -0.02 21.96
CA VAL A 120 -11.82 -0.77 22.98
C VAL A 120 -10.62 0.05 23.40
N THR A 121 -10.46 0.21 24.71
CA THR A 121 -9.30 0.90 25.32
C THR A 121 -8.04 0.02 25.26
N ALA A 122 -6.87 0.61 25.49
CA ALA A 122 -5.63 -0.15 25.51
C ALA A 122 -5.59 -1.21 26.64
N ASN A 123 -6.17 -0.89 27.82
CA ASN A 123 -6.29 -1.85 28.93
C ASN A 123 -7.21 -3.02 28.58
N GLU A 124 -8.39 -2.74 27.99
CA GLU A 124 -9.33 -3.79 27.58
C GLU A 124 -8.72 -4.70 26.52
N PHE A 125 -8.04 -4.12 25.53
CA PHE A 125 -7.35 -4.89 24.50
C PHE A 125 -6.25 -5.78 25.10
N LEU A 126 -5.41 -5.25 26.00
CA LEU A 126 -4.35 -6.02 26.63
C LEU A 126 -4.91 -7.16 27.52
N ALA A 127 -6.03 -6.92 28.20
CA ALA A 127 -6.72 -7.96 28.96
C ALA A 127 -7.23 -9.09 28.04
N ASP A 128 -7.83 -8.73 26.91
CA ASP A 128 -8.26 -9.68 25.88
C ASP A 128 -7.09 -10.48 25.29
N VAL A 129 -5.97 -9.82 24.98
CA VAL A 129 -4.73 -10.45 24.53
C VAL A 129 -4.25 -11.51 25.51
N ARG A 130 -4.20 -11.18 26.80
CA ARG A 130 -3.78 -12.11 27.85
C ARG A 130 -4.74 -13.31 27.98
N ALA A 131 -6.04 -13.08 27.85
CA ALA A 131 -7.04 -14.15 27.91
C ALA A 131 -6.90 -15.12 26.73
N VAL A 132 -6.71 -14.62 25.50
CA VAL A 132 -6.47 -15.46 24.31
C VAL A 132 -5.12 -16.15 24.42
N ALA A 133 -4.06 -15.47 24.87
CA ALA A 133 -2.73 -16.06 25.03
C ALA A 133 -2.75 -17.26 26.00
N LYS A 134 -3.41 -17.14 27.16
CA LYS A 134 -3.62 -18.26 28.08
C LYS A 134 -4.34 -19.42 27.41
N GLY A 135 -5.37 -19.14 26.60
CA GLY A 135 -6.07 -20.19 25.86
C GLY A 135 -5.19 -20.90 24.84
N LEU A 136 -4.33 -20.17 24.13
CA LEU A 136 -3.36 -20.76 23.21
C LEU A 136 -2.35 -21.64 23.96
N ILE A 137 -1.91 -21.24 25.15
CA ILE A 137 -1.06 -22.07 26.04
C ILE A 137 -1.82 -23.36 26.44
N HIS A 138 -3.11 -23.27 26.79
CA HIS A 138 -3.94 -24.43 27.07
C HIS A 138 -4.01 -25.40 25.89
N TYR A 139 -4.12 -24.90 24.65
CA TYR A 139 -4.04 -25.71 23.42
C TYR A 139 -2.65 -26.29 23.15
N GLY A 140 -1.70 -26.11 24.07
CA GLY A 140 -0.36 -26.68 24.01
C GLY A 140 0.63 -25.89 23.13
N LEU A 141 0.31 -24.64 22.77
CA LEU A 141 1.24 -23.78 22.03
C LEU A 141 2.47 -23.49 22.89
N LYS A 142 3.64 -23.87 22.40
CA LYS A 142 4.94 -23.61 23.03
C LYS A 142 5.64 -22.44 22.35
N LYS A 143 6.61 -21.85 23.05
CA LYS A 143 7.51 -20.87 22.44
C LYS A 143 8.18 -21.46 21.20
N GLY A 144 8.11 -20.73 20.09
CA GLY A 144 8.63 -21.12 18.78
C GLY A 144 7.71 -22.00 17.93
N ASP A 145 6.59 -22.49 18.48
CA ASP A 145 5.59 -23.20 17.68
C ASP A 145 4.89 -22.25 16.72
N ALA A 146 4.65 -22.71 15.49
CA ALA A 146 3.96 -21.90 14.49
C ALA A 146 2.43 -22.06 14.57
N VAL A 147 1.75 -20.93 14.37
CA VAL A 147 0.31 -20.81 14.19
C VAL A 147 0.05 -20.26 12.79
N ALA A 148 -0.60 -21.02 11.93
CA ALA A 148 -1.07 -20.54 10.64
C ALA A 148 -2.37 -19.75 10.84
N PHE A 149 -2.48 -18.57 10.23
CA PHE A 149 -3.61 -17.69 10.45
C PHE A 149 -4.15 -17.11 9.15
N MET A 150 -5.43 -17.40 8.88
CA MET A 150 -6.16 -16.96 7.70
C MET A 150 -7.35 -16.09 8.12
N CYS A 151 -7.16 -14.78 8.10
CA CYS A 151 -8.17 -13.82 8.55
C CYS A 151 -8.03 -12.51 7.78
N ARG A 152 -9.16 -11.86 7.48
CA ARG A 152 -9.19 -10.49 6.94
C ARG A 152 -8.80 -9.51 8.02
N THR A 153 -8.39 -8.30 7.61
CA THR A 153 -8.15 -7.20 8.53
C THR A 153 -9.38 -6.94 9.40
N SER A 154 -9.21 -7.13 10.71
CA SER A 154 -10.27 -7.09 11.71
C SER A 154 -9.67 -6.92 13.11
N TYR A 155 -10.49 -6.60 14.09
CA TYR A 155 -10.11 -6.61 15.51
C TYR A 155 -9.58 -7.99 15.95
N ASP A 156 -10.24 -9.06 15.50
CA ASP A 156 -9.83 -10.42 15.81
C ASP A 156 -8.46 -10.77 15.24
N TRP A 157 -8.09 -10.14 14.12
CA TRP A 157 -6.75 -10.29 13.55
C TRP A 157 -5.69 -9.75 14.51
N ASP A 158 -5.86 -8.49 14.96
CA ASP A 158 -4.91 -7.83 15.87
C ASP A 158 -4.85 -8.53 17.22
N LEU A 159 -6.00 -8.96 17.74
CA LEU A 159 -6.11 -9.68 18.99
C LEU A 159 -5.37 -11.03 18.94
N THR A 160 -5.59 -11.81 17.88
CA THR A 160 -4.95 -13.11 17.70
C THR A 160 -3.45 -12.99 17.50
N ASP A 161 -3.02 -12.02 16.68
CA ASP A 161 -1.60 -11.73 16.46
C ASP A 161 -0.89 -11.37 17.77
N ALA A 162 -1.40 -10.40 18.52
CA ALA A 162 -0.82 -9.98 19.79
C ALA A 162 -0.78 -11.12 20.83
N ALA A 163 -1.79 -11.99 20.84
CA ALA A 163 -1.83 -13.14 21.74
C ALA A 163 -0.79 -14.22 21.37
N ILE A 164 -0.57 -14.47 20.07
CA ILE A 164 0.50 -15.37 19.60
C ILE A 164 1.87 -14.81 20.00
N MET A 165 2.07 -13.48 19.85
CA MET A 165 3.31 -12.82 20.26
C MET A 165 3.55 -12.94 21.77
N ALA A 166 2.51 -12.78 22.60
CA ALA A 166 2.59 -12.96 24.06
C ALA A 166 2.98 -14.40 24.46
N CYS A 167 2.60 -15.39 23.68
CA CYS A 167 3.00 -16.79 23.90
C CYS A 167 4.42 -17.11 23.41
N GLY A 168 5.10 -16.19 22.72
CA GLY A 168 6.34 -16.48 22.00
C GLY A 168 6.14 -17.43 20.82
N GLY A 169 4.91 -17.50 20.27
CA GLY A 169 4.59 -18.28 19.07
C GLY A 169 5.04 -17.58 17.79
N VAL A 170 5.03 -18.32 16.69
CA VAL A 170 5.40 -17.82 15.35
C VAL A 170 4.17 -17.74 14.48
N LEU A 171 3.80 -16.54 14.01
CA LEU A 171 2.67 -16.36 13.13
C LEU A 171 3.04 -16.64 11.67
N ALA A 172 2.47 -17.67 11.06
CA ALA A 172 2.51 -17.95 9.63
C ALA A 172 1.27 -17.36 8.94
N THR A 173 1.44 -16.27 8.21
CA THR A 173 0.30 -15.54 7.63
C THR A 173 -0.22 -16.19 6.35
N ILE A 174 -1.55 -16.32 6.23
CA ILE A 174 -2.26 -16.81 5.05
C ILE A 174 -3.24 -15.72 4.59
N TYR A 175 -3.25 -15.42 3.28
CA TYR A 175 -4.23 -14.49 2.73
C TYR A 175 -5.62 -15.15 2.64
N ASP A 176 -6.67 -14.38 2.85
CA ASP A 176 -8.07 -14.81 2.70
C ASP A 176 -8.40 -15.31 1.29
N THR A 177 -7.61 -14.89 0.30
CA THR A 177 -7.72 -15.28 -1.10
C THR A 177 -6.90 -16.50 -1.49
N ASP A 178 -6.04 -17.02 -0.60
CA ASP A 178 -5.19 -18.18 -0.89
C ASP A 178 -6.02 -19.43 -1.19
N SER A 179 -5.52 -20.24 -2.11
CA SER A 179 -6.11 -21.51 -2.48
C SER A 179 -5.78 -22.61 -1.46
N ALA A 180 -6.51 -23.71 -1.49
CA ALA A 180 -6.25 -24.89 -0.65
C ALA A 180 -4.78 -25.39 -0.79
N GLU A 181 -4.22 -25.35 -2.01
CA GLU A 181 -2.82 -25.71 -2.25
C GLU A 181 -1.84 -24.76 -1.55
N GLN A 182 -2.12 -23.44 -1.60
CA GLN A 182 -1.29 -22.44 -0.91
C GLN A 182 -1.38 -22.59 0.61
N ILE A 183 -2.59 -22.81 1.15
CA ILE A 183 -2.80 -23.10 2.58
C ILE A 183 -1.96 -24.29 3.00
N ARG A 184 -2.06 -25.43 2.30
CA ARG A 184 -1.28 -26.64 2.58
C ARG A 184 0.23 -26.37 2.55
N ASN A 185 0.69 -25.65 1.53
CA ASN A 185 2.11 -25.33 1.39
C ASN A 185 2.62 -24.47 2.55
N ILE A 186 1.84 -23.48 3.00
CA ILE A 186 2.20 -22.61 4.13
C ILE A 186 2.21 -23.40 5.44
N VAL A 187 1.16 -24.18 5.73
CA VAL A 187 1.04 -25.00 6.94
C VAL A 187 2.21 -25.99 7.04
N ASN A 188 2.52 -26.70 5.95
CA ASN A 188 3.63 -27.67 5.91
C ASN A 188 5.01 -26.99 5.97
N ASN A 189 5.21 -25.87 5.29
CA ASN A 189 6.50 -25.18 5.31
C ASN A 189 6.79 -24.58 6.69
N SER A 190 5.77 -24.01 7.36
CA SER A 190 5.91 -23.44 8.71
C SER A 190 5.88 -24.46 9.84
N ASP A 191 5.57 -25.74 9.58
CA ASP A 191 5.28 -26.77 10.59
C ASP A 191 4.18 -26.31 11.58
N ALA A 192 3.18 -25.57 11.11
CA ALA A 192 2.15 -25.00 11.96
C ALA A 192 1.38 -26.10 12.72
N ARG A 193 1.24 -25.93 14.04
CA ARG A 193 0.47 -26.84 14.92
C ARG A 193 -1.00 -26.44 15.01
N LEU A 194 -1.29 -25.14 14.93
CA LEU A 194 -2.63 -24.59 14.94
C LEU A 194 -2.90 -23.89 13.62
N LEU A 195 -4.13 -24.00 13.11
CA LEU A 195 -4.65 -23.19 12.02
C LEU A 195 -5.88 -22.45 12.54
N ILE A 196 -5.80 -21.13 12.57
CA ILE A 196 -6.95 -20.28 12.93
C ILE A 196 -7.48 -19.66 11.65
N VAL A 197 -8.80 -19.79 11.41
CA VAL A 197 -9.47 -19.22 10.24
C VAL A 197 -10.62 -18.32 10.67
N GLN A 198 -10.89 -17.25 9.91
CA GLN A 198 -11.91 -16.29 10.29
C GLN A 198 -13.33 -16.86 10.19
N ASP A 199 -13.68 -17.44 9.05
CA ASP A 199 -15.05 -17.81 8.74
C ASP A 199 -15.20 -19.26 8.22
N THR A 200 -16.45 -19.69 8.07
CA THR A 200 -16.78 -21.03 7.61
C THR A 200 -16.39 -21.31 6.16
N ASP A 201 -16.27 -20.29 5.31
CA ASP A 201 -15.82 -20.48 3.92
C ASP A 201 -14.30 -20.68 3.86
N MET A 202 -13.53 -19.95 4.68
CA MET A 202 -12.11 -20.20 4.88
C MET A 202 -11.87 -21.59 5.51
N ARG A 203 -12.74 -22.00 6.45
CA ARG A 203 -12.70 -23.33 7.07
C ARG A 203 -12.85 -24.44 6.03
N LYS A 204 -13.81 -24.33 5.12
CA LYS A 204 -14.00 -25.31 4.03
C LYS A 204 -12.77 -25.42 3.12
N LYS A 205 -12.14 -24.28 2.81
CA LYS A 205 -10.88 -24.28 2.03
C LYS A 205 -9.75 -25.00 2.80
N ALA A 206 -9.66 -24.73 4.10
CA ALA A 206 -8.66 -25.34 4.97
C ALA A 206 -8.89 -26.86 5.11
N ASP A 207 -10.11 -27.32 5.35
CA ASP A 207 -10.44 -28.74 5.48
C ASP A 207 -9.98 -29.56 4.26
N GLY A 208 -10.12 -28.99 3.05
CA GLY A 208 -9.61 -29.61 1.82
C GLY A 208 -8.09 -29.58 1.63
N ALA A 209 -7.37 -28.84 2.48
CA ALA A 209 -5.92 -28.67 2.37
C ALA A 209 -5.15 -29.53 3.38
N VAL A 210 -5.74 -29.79 4.55
CA VAL A 210 -4.97 -30.22 5.75
C VAL A 210 -4.83 -31.73 5.93
N GLU A 211 -5.45 -32.56 5.10
CA GLU A 211 -5.28 -34.03 5.16
C GLU A 211 -3.82 -34.46 5.00
N GLU A 212 -2.99 -33.61 4.38
CA GLU A 212 -1.56 -33.82 4.14
C GLU A 212 -0.67 -32.92 5.03
N CYS A 213 -1.18 -32.43 6.18
CA CYS A 213 -0.46 -31.54 7.09
C CYS A 213 -0.20 -32.24 8.45
N PRO A 214 0.86 -33.04 8.58
CA PRO A 214 1.09 -33.90 9.75
C PRO A 214 1.42 -33.13 11.04
N SER A 215 1.88 -31.88 10.96
CA SER A 215 2.15 -31.02 12.12
C SER A 215 0.89 -30.42 12.73
N LEU A 216 -0.22 -30.35 11.98
CA LEU A 216 -1.43 -29.65 12.38
C LEU A 216 -2.25 -30.47 13.38
N GLU A 217 -2.47 -29.91 14.56
CA GLU A 217 -3.21 -30.57 15.66
C GLU A 217 -4.65 -30.05 15.76
N HIS A 218 -4.86 -28.74 15.54
CA HIS A 218 -6.17 -28.11 15.70
C HIS A 218 -6.46 -27.09 14.58
N ILE A 219 -7.75 -27.01 14.20
CA ILE A 219 -8.28 -25.95 13.34
C ILE A 219 -9.39 -25.23 14.08
N ILE A 220 -9.24 -23.93 14.26
CA ILE A 220 -10.15 -23.08 15.03
C ILE A 220 -10.82 -22.09 14.08
N THR A 221 -12.15 -21.92 14.19
CA THR A 221 -12.93 -20.98 13.37
C THR A 221 -13.48 -19.88 14.25
N ILE A 222 -13.09 -18.62 13.96
CA ILE A 222 -13.48 -17.46 14.77
C ILE A 222 -15.00 -17.24 14.74
N GLU A 223 -15.59 -17.23 13.54
CA GLU A 223 -17.03 -16.98 13.33
C GLU A 223 -17.95 -17.92 14.15
N THR A 224 -17.48 -19.11 14.45
CA THR A 224 -18.26 -20.09 15.24
C THR A 224 -17.96 -20.03 16.74
N GLY A 225 -17.34 -18.96 17.24
CA GLY A 225 -17.02 -18.76 18.65
C GLY A 225 -15.65 -19.28 19.07
N GLY A 226 -14.76 -19.57 18.12
CA GLY A 226 -13.46 -20.16 18.42
C GLY A 226 -12.57 -19.30 19.33
N LEU A 227 -12.59 -17.96 19.21
CA LEU A 227 -11.86 -17.09 20.14
C LEU A 227 -12.46 -17.07 21.55
N ASP A 228 -13.79 -17.13 21.67
CA ASP A 228 -14.47 -17.23 22.98
C ASP A 228 -14.15 -18.56 23.65
N GLU A 229 -14.09 -19.64 22.89
CA GLU A 229 -13.68 -20.96 23.36
C GLU A 229 -12.22 -20.94 23.86
N ILE A 230 -11.31 -20.35 23.09
CA ILE A 230 -9.91 -20.15 23.49
C ILE A 230 -9.83 -19.38 24.82
N LYS A 231 -10.53 -18.24 24.94
CA LYS A 231 -10.58 -17.43 26.17
C LYS A 231 -11.11 -18.25 27.36
N ALA A 232 -12.17 -19.06 27.14
CA ALA A 232 -12.75 -19.88 28.19
C ALA A 232 -11.75 -20.92 28.72
N TYR A 233 -11.03 -21.62 27.84
CA TYR A 233 -9.97 -22.56 28.23
C TYR A 233 -8.78 -21.87 28.91
N GLY A 234 -8.50 -20.62 28.55
CA GLY A 234 -7.45 -19.81 29.15
C GLY A 234 -7.61 -19.61 30.66
N THR A 235 -8.83 -19.71 31.20
CA THR A 235 -9.08 -19.63 32.65
C THR A 235 -8.39 -20.74 33.46
N THR A 236 -7.95 -21.81 32.82
CA THR A 236 -7.21 -22.91 33.46
C THR A 236 -5.71 -22.65 33.57
N VAL A 237 -5.18 -21.63 32.86
CA VAL A 237 -3.77 -21.22 32.88
C VAL A 237 -3.59 -20.07 33.85
N SER A 238 -2.59 -20.15 34.72
CA SER A 238 -2.33 -19.10 35.73
C SER A 238 -1.72 -17.84 35.12
N ASP A 239 -1.77 -16.73 35.86
CA ASP A 239 -1.09 -15.50 35.46
C ASP A 239 0.43 -15.66 35.49
N GLU A 240 0.92 -16.42 36.45
CA GLU A 240 2.35 -16.72 36.60
C GLU A 240 2.88 -17.48 35.37
N GLU A 241 2.16 -18.49 34.89
CA GLU A 241 2.58 -19.24 33.70
C GLU A 241 2.61 -18.35 32.44
N LEU A 242 1.62 -17.46 32.31
CA LEU A 242 1.62 -16.49 31.21
C LEU A 242 2.80 -15.52 31.33
N HIS A 243 3.10 -14.99 32.54
CA HIS A 243 4.23 -14.09 32.76
C HIS A 243 5.57 -14.78 32.46
N GLU A 244 5.77 -15.99 32.95
CA GLU A 244 6.98 -16.77 32.63
C GLU A 244 7.15 -16.95 31.11
N ARG A 245 6.05 -17.14 30.38
CA ARG A 245 6.08 -17.26 28.95
C ARG A 245 6.45 -15.94 28.27
N ILE A 246 5.85 -14.83 28.65
CA ILE A 246 6.17 -13.49 28.13
C ILE A 246 7.63 -13.14 28.41
N ASP A 247 8.11 -13.33 29.65
CA ASP A 247 9.48 -13.03 30.06
C ASP A 247 10.54 -13.88 29.35
N SER A 248 10.13 -15.05 28.86
CA SER A 248 11.03 -15.94 28.11
C SER A 248 11.33 -15.45 26.69
N VAL A 249 10.50 -14.56 26.14
CA VAL A 249 10.60 -14.08 24.76
C VAL A 249 11.81 -13.15 24.61
N LYS A 250 12.57 -13.33 23.55
CA LYS A 250 13.75 -12.53 23.19
C LYS A 250 13.48 -11.75 21.89
N LYS A 251 14.09 -10.57 21.78
CA LYS A 251 14.03 -9.80 20.53
C LYS A 251 14.46 -10.56 19.29
N THR A 252 15.40 -11.50 19.45
CA THR A 252 15.94 -12.35 18.37
C THR A 252 15.10 -13.58 18.07
N ASP A 253 14.07 -13.88 18.86
CA ASP A 253 13.17 -14.98 18.58
C ASP A 253 12.37 -14.73 17.31
N LEU A 254 12.18 -15.79 16.52
CA LEU A 254 11.30 -15.77 15.37
C LEU A 254 9.86 -15.50 15.83
N CYS A 255 9.22 -14.51 15.28
CA CYS A 255 7.83 -14.14 15.62
C CYS A 255 6.88 -14.29 14.43
N SER A 256 7.40 -14.30 13.21
CA SER A 256 6.54 -14.46 12.04
C SER A 256 7.28 -15.03 10.83
N ILE A 257 6.52 -15.76 10.00
CA ILE A 257 6.92 -16.16 8.66
C ILE A 257 5.89 -15.55 7.71
N VAL A 258 6.32 -14.54 6.96
CA VAL A 258 5.45 -13.86 5.99
C VAL A 258 5.70 -14.42 4.60
N TYR A 259 4.67 -15.05 4.01
CA TYR A 259 4.80 -15.69 2.71
C TYR A 259 4.60 -14.69 1.57
N THR A 260 5.61 -14.57 0.71
CA THR A 260 5.56 -13.70 -0.46
C THR A 260 5.33 -14.53 -1.71
N SER A 261 4.40 -14.07 -2.55
CA SER A 261 4.19 -14.65 -3.87
C SER A 261 5.33 -14.23 -4.82
N GLY A 262 6.44 -14.94 -4.75
CA GLY A 262 7.54 -14.76 -5.70
C GLY A 262 7.14 -15.09 -7.14
N SER A 263 7.99 -14.74 -8.11
CA SER A 263 7.85 -15.18 -9.53
C SER A 263 8.06 -16.69 -9.71
N THR A 264 8.42 -17.42 -8.65
CA THR A 264 8.61 -18.86 -8.59
C THR A 264 7.31 -19.58 -8.21
N ALA A 265 7.21 -20.88 -8.53
CA ALA A 265 5.99 -21.68 -8.35
C ALA A 265 5.52 -21.80 -6.87
N ALA A 266 6.42 -21.67 -5.89
CA ALA A 266 6.09 -21.73 -4.47
C ALA A 266 6.42 -20.41 -3.77
N PRO A 267 5.54 -19.94 -2.85
CA PRO A 267 5.82 -18.76 -2.02
C PRO A 267 7.07 -18.97 -1.16
N LYS A 268 7.87 -17.89 -0.98
CA LYS A 268 8.99 -17.89 -0.05
C LYS A 268 8.54 -17.35 1.29
N GLY A 269 8.83 -18.04 2.39
CA GLY A 269 8.58 -17.56 3.74
C GLY A 269 9.71 -16.62 4.19
N VAL A 270 9.41 -15.38 4.47
CA VAL A 270 10.36 -14.40 5.01
C VAL A 270 10.31 -14.47 6.53
N GLU A 271 11.42 -14.84 7.18
CA GLU A 271 11.51 -14.88 8.64
C GLU A 271 11.63 -13.48 9.23
N MET A 272 10.81 -13.22 10.27
CA MET A 272 10.81 -11.98 11.02
C MET A 272 10.97 -12.27 12.49
N THR A 273 11.87 -11.55 13.17
CA THR A 273 12.03 -11.60 14.62
C THR A 273 11.26 -10.44 15.27
N HIS A 274 11.11 -10.48 16.58
CA HIS A 274 10.54 -9.37 17.34
C HIS A 274 11.33 -8.07 17.12
N GLU A 275 12.68 -8.16 17.03
CA GLU A 275 13.54 -6.99 16.80
C GLU A 275 13.18 -6.24 15.51
N HIS A 276 12.91 -6.95 14.42
CA HIS A 276 12.58 -6.32 13.13
C HIS A 276 11.33 -5.44 13.24
N TYR A 277 10.25 -5.97 13.80
CA TYR A 277 9.02 -5.21 13.97
C TYR A 277 9.13 -4.12 15.03
N CYS A 278 9.77 -4.39 16.18
CA CYS A 278 9.92 -3.41 17.24
C CYS A 278 10.83 -2.23 16.82
N GLN A 279 11.93 -2.48 16.10
CA GLN A 279 12.75 -1.41 15.53
C GLN A 279 11.94 -0.52 14.59
N THR A 280 11.22 -1.13 13.65
CA THR A 280 10.36 -0.38 12.72
C THR A 280 9.28 0.40 13.47
N ALA A 281 8.64 -0.22 14.46
CA ALA A 281 7.55 0.37 15.24
C ALA A 281 8.01 1.56 16.08
N LEU A 282 9.19 1.50 16.68
CA LEU A 282 9.69 2.53 17.59
C LEU A 282 10.45 3.65 16.87
N ASN A 283 11.08 3.37 15.73
CA ASN A 283 11.86 4.35 14.98
C ASN A 283 10.99 5.49 14.44
N LEU A 284 9.84 5.19 13.83
CA LEU A 284 9.02 6.22 13.20
C LEU A 284 8.38 7.20 14.19
N PRO A 285 7.80 6.77 15.34
CA PRO A 285 7.32 7.71 16.36
C PRO A 285 8.41 8.59 16.96
N ALA A 286 9.63 8.07 17.11
CA ALA A 286 10.77 8.87 17.56
C ALA A 286 11.20 9.91 16.51
N TYR A 287 11.12 9.57 15.22
CA TYR A 287 11.47 10.46 14.11
C TYR A 287 10.40 11.53 13.84
N MET A 288 9.10 11.21 14.01
CA MET A 288 7.97 12.11 13.74
C MET A 288 7.05 12.27 14.97
N PRO A 289 7.58 12.73 16.12
CA PRO A 289 6.82 12.77 17.37
C PRO A 289 5.60 13.70 17.31
N ASP A 290 5.69 14.85 16.63
CA ASP A 290 4.59 15.81 16.51
C ASP A 290 3.36 15.22 15.83
N LEU A 291 3.55 14.28 14.91
CA LEU A 291 2.46 13.59 14.24
C LEU A 291 1.98 12.37 15.03
N LEU A 292 2.89 11.54 15.51
CA LEU A 292 2.56 10.21 16.04
C LEU A 292 2.26 10.22 17.54
N HIS A 293 2.73 11.22 18.31
CA HIS A 293 2.37 11.37 19.72
C HIS A 293 1.14 12.27 19.97
N ASP A 294 0.50 12.80 18.92
CA ASP A 294 -0.76 13.54 19.07
C ASP A 294 -1.96 12.57 19.13
N LYS A 295 -2.55 12.40 20.33
CA LYS A 295 -3.69 11.51 20.58
C LYS A 295 -4.99 11.89 19.84
N ARG A 296 -5.05 13.08 19.21
CA ARG A 296 -6.17 13.49 18.36
C ARG A 296 -6.08 12.88 16.95
N ASN A 297 -4.94 12.29 16.62
CA ASN A 297 -4.72 11.65 15.34
C ASN A 297 -5.36 10.25 15.29
N THR A 298 -5.84 9.91 14.12
CA THR A 298 -6.53 8.65 13.85
C THR A 298 -6.02 8.05 12.55
N ILE A 299 -6.00 6.72 12.47
CA ILE A 299 -5.74 5.97 11.24
C ILE A 299 -6.92 5.05 10.94
N LEU A 300 -7.21 4.80 9.66
CA LEU A 300 -8.12 3.76 9.22
C LEU A 300 -7.33 2.64 8.56
N LEU A 301 -7.30 1.46 9.20
CA LEU A 301 -6.67 0.25 8.66
C LEU A 301 -7.67 -0.49 7.78
N PHE A 302 -7.30 -0.77 6.54
CA PHE A 302 -8.11 -1.50 5.57
C PHE A 302 -7.28 -2.39 4.63
N LEU A 303 -5.95 -2.26 4.67
CA LEU A 303 -5.05 -3.13 3.91
C LEU A 303 -4.92 -4.48 4.63
N PRO A 304 -4.67 -5.58 3.89
CA PRO A 304 -4.52 -6.91 4.48
C PRO A 304 -3.37 -6.96 5.51
N GLN A 305 -3.68 -7.28 6.76
CA GLN A 305 -2.69 -7.42 7.83
C GLN A 305 -1.85 -8.72 7.72
N ALA A 306 -2.30 -9.67 6.93
CA ALA A 306 -1.47 -10.80 6.50
C ALA A 306 -0.23 -10.35 5.70
N HIS A 307 -0.26 -9.13 5.14
CA HIS A 307 0.88 -8.51 4.47
C HIS A 307 1.72 -7.68 5.46
N SER A 308 3.05 -7.78 5.37
CA SER A 308 4.00 -7.07 6.25
C SER A 308 3.75 -5.57 6.35
N PHE A 309 3.31 -4.91 5.27
CA PHE A 309 3.08 -3.47 5.24
C PHE A 309 2.00 -3.02 6.22
N ALA A 310 0.80 -3.58 6.15
CA ALA A 310 -0.28 -3.21 7.06
C ALA A 310 0.03 -3.57 8.51
N ARG A 311 0.65 -4.73 8.73
CA ARG A 311 1.05 -5.21 10.05
C ARG A 311 2.12 -4.33 10.70
N ALA A 312 3.17 -3.96 9.98
CA ALA A 312 4.21 -3.04 10.49
C ALA A 312 3.61 -1.68 10.86
N ILE A 313 2.69 -1.16 10.04
CA ILE A 313 1.99 0.09 10.35
C ILE A 313 1.12 -0.04 11.60
N ASN A 314 0.43 -1.16 11.80
CA ASN A 314 -0.31 -1.39 13.05
C ASN A 314 0.61 -1.27 14.27
N TYR A 315 1.77 -1.92 14.26
CA TYR A 315 2.72 -1.83 15.36
C TYR A 315 3.30 -0.43 15.55
N ILE A 316 3.60 0.32 14.47
CA ILE A 316 3.99 1.73 14.55
C ILE A 316 2.91 2.55 15.27
N VAL A 317 1.65 2.31 14.93
CA VAL A 317 0.54 3.06 15.53
C VAL A 317 0.30 2.64 16.97
N VAL A 318 0.42 1.36 17.30
CA VAL A 318 0.34 0.87 18.69
C VAL A 318 1.43 1.50 19.56
N SER A 319 2.67 1.63 19.09
CA SER A 319 3.76 2.29 19.83
C SER A 319 3.64 3.82 19.89
N SER A 320 2.68 4.39 19.16
CA SER A 320 2.36 5.83 19.12
C SER A 320 1.18 6.19 20.03
N ASN A 321 0.62 7.41 19.90
CA ASN A 321 -0.61 7.82 20.59
C ASN A 321 -1.84 7.87 19.67
N VAL A 322 -1.70 7.42 18.44
CA VAL A 322 -2.75 7.45 17.42
C VAL A 322 -3.82 6.39 17.70
N ARG A 323 -5.09 6.72 17.45
CA ARG A 323 -6.22 5.78 17.53
C ARG A 323 -6.38 5.03 16.23
N ILE A 324 -6.70 3.75 16.31
CA ILE A 324 -6.88 2.86 15.18
C ILE A 324 -8.37 2.62 14.94
N TYR A 325 -8.83 2.92 13.72
CA TYR A 325 -10.10 2.45 13.20
C TYR A 325 -9.85 1.29 12.23
N ILE A 326 -10.67 0.27 12.29
CA ILE A 326 -10.60 -0.90 11.40
C ILE A 326 -11.79 -0.85 10.45
N ALA A 327 -11.52 -0.80 9.15
CA ALA A 327 -12.54 -0.77 8.13
C ALA A 327 -13.25 -2.11 8.00
N THR A 328 -14.52 -2.07 7.65
CA THR A 328 -15.32 -3.28 7.44
C THR A 328 -15.06 -3.96 6.09
N GLY A 329 -14.37 -3.29 5.18
CA GLY A 329 -13.93 -3.82 3.89
C GLY A 329 -13.79 -2.75 2.81
N ILE A 330 -13.24 -3.13 1.65
CA ILE A 330 -13.01 -2.20 0.54
C ILE A 330 -14.32 -1.62 -0.02
N LYS A 331 -15.43 -2.36 0.06
CA LYS A 331 -16.73 -1.91 -0.46
C LYS A 331 -17.33 -0.78 0.38
N THR A 332 -17.05 -0.75 1.67
CA THR A 332 -17.55 0.24 2.64
C THR A 332 -16.53 1.34 2.94
N LEU A 333 -15.34 1.28 2.33
CA LEU A 333 -14.22 2.15 2.66
C LEU A 333 -14.60 3.65 2.69
N ILE A 334 -15.40 4.12 1.74
CA ILE A 334 -15.80 5.54 1.69
C ILE A 334 -16.68 5.91 2.89
N SER A 335 -17.64 5.05 3.27
CA SER A 335 -18.47 5.28 4.46
C SER A 335 -17.65 5.20 5.75
N ASP A 336 -16.72 4.26 5.82
CA ASP A 336 -15.85 4.09 6.98
C ASP A 336 -14.88 5.28 7.13
N LEU A 337 -14.40 5.86 6.01
CA LEU A 337 -13.62 7.11 6.02
C LEU A 337 -14.40 8.31 6.59
N GLN A 338 -15.71 8.37 6.35
CA GLN A 338 -16.55 9.46 6.89
C GLN A 338 -16.75 9.33 8.41
N VAL A 339 -16.73 8.10 8.95
CA VAL A 339 -16.81 7.86 10.39
C VAL A 339 -15.45 8.07 11.06
N ALA A 340 -14.40 7.43 10.55
CA ALA A 340 -13.06 7.48 11.13
C ALA A 340 -12.40 8.86 11.00
N LYS A 341 -12.72 9.61 9.95
CA LYS A 341 -12.09 10.90 9.59
C LYS A 341 -10.58 10.87 9.84
N PRO A 342 -9.85 9.95 9.20
CA PRO A 342 -8.46 9.68 9.55
C PRO A 342 -7.56 10.88 9.25
N THR A 343 -6.59 11.09 10.14
CA THR A 343 -5.50 12.06 9.94
C THR A 343 -4.29 11.40 9.27
N LEU A 344 -4.13 10.09 9.46
CA LEU A 344 -3.13 9.26 8.81
C LEU A 344 -3.81 8.18 7.96
N MET A 345 -3.26 7.91 6.81
CA MET A 345 -3.73 6.81 5.95
C MET A 345 -2.55 6.11 5.29
N ILE A 346 -2.69 4.79 5.15
CA ILE A 346 -1.79 3.99 4.33
C ILE A 346 -2.60 3.42 3.19
N VAL A 347 -2.18 3.68 1.98
CA VAL A 347 -2.91 3.29 0.78
C VAL A 347 -1.99 2.59 -0.23
N VAL A 348 -2.58 1.81 -1.10
CA VAL A 348 -1.92 1.40 -2.34
C VAL A 348 -2.37 2.32 -3.48
N PRO A 349 -1.56 2.54 -4.54
CA PRO A 349 -1.89 3.45 -5.64
C PRO A 349 -3.29 3.23 -6.23
N ARG A 350 -3.74 1.98 -6.32
CA ARG A 350 -5.07 1.62 -6.83
C ARG A 350 -6.23 2.28 -6.07
N VAL A 351 -6.06 2.57 -4.79
CA VAL A 351 -7.09 3.28 -4.00
C VAL A 351 -7.22 4.73 -4.48
N LEU A 352 -6.09 5.41 -4.69
CA LEU A 352 -6.07 6.79 -5.21
C LEU A 352 -6.63 6.86 -6.64
N GLU A 353 -6.27 5.92 -7.50
CA GLU A 353 -6.86 5.79 -8.85
C GLU A 353 -8.37 5.65 -8.80
N LYS A 354 -8.91 4.79 -7.92
CA LYS A 354 -10.35 4.62 -7.74
C LYS A 354 -11.03 5.91 -7.27
N VAL A 355 -10.43 6.64 -6.33
CA VAL A 355 -10.95 7.93 -5.84
C VAL A 355 -10.95 8.95 -6.99
N TYR A 356 -9.87 9.05 -7.74
CA TYR A 356 -9.75 9.92 -8.90
C TYR A 356 -10.81 9.58 -9.97
N ASN A 357 -10.91 8.32 -10.36
CA ASN A 357 -11.85 7.85 -11.37
C ASN A 357 -13.30 8.07 -10.96
N ALA A 358 -13.65 7.80 -9.69
CA ALA A 358 -14.98 8.08 -9.15
C ALA A 358 -15.33 9.58 -9.21
N ALA A 359 -14.39 10.46 -8.87
CA ALA A 359 -14.57 11.90 -8.96
C ALA A 359 -14.73 12.36 -10.42
N SER A 360 -13.92 11.83 -11.34
CA SER A 360 -14.00 12.10 -12.77
C SER A 360 -15.33 11.64 -13.37
N GLN A 361 -15.78 10.43 -13.06
CA GLN A 361 -17.06 9.89 -13.51
C GLN A 361 -18.25 10.70 -12.98
N LYS A 362 -18.21 11.10 -11.70
CA LYS A 362 -19.24 11.98 -11.11
C LYS A 362 -19.32 13.34 -11.79
N ALA A 363 -18.18 13.88 -12.22
CA ALA A 363 -18.12 15.11 -13.02
C ALA A 363 -18.68 14.91 -14.45
N GLY A 364 -18.49 13.73 -15.03
CA GLY A 364 -18.97 13.37 -16.37
C GLY A 364 -18.29 14.15 -17.50
N HIS A 365 -18.82 14.03 -18.70
CA HIS A 365 -18.24 14.67 -19.91
C HIS A 365 -18.83 16.05 -20.24
N GLY A 366 -19.79 16.55 -19.43
CA GLY A 366 -20.44 17.85 -19.62
C GLY A 366 -19.62 19.02 -19.04
N PRO A 367 -20.26 20.17 -18.80
CA PRO A 367 -19.60 21.36 -18.23
C PRO A 367 -18.88 21.10 -16.90
N LYS A 368 -19.41 20.21 -16.05
CA LYS A 368 -18.77 19.80 -14.80
C LYS A 368 -17.48 19.02 -15.06
N GLY A 369 -17.45 18.16 -16.09
CA GLY A 369 -16.24 17.43 -16.50
C GLY A 369 -15.14 18.36 -17.01
N VAL A 370 -15.50 19.41 -17.76
CA VAL A 370 -14.53 20.43 -18.20
C VAL A 370 -13.95 21.19 -16.99
N VAL A 371 -14.77 21.48 -15.98
CA VAL A 371 -14.32 22.13 -14.73
C VAL A 371 -13.37 21.19 -13.98
N PHE A 372 -13.71 19.91 -13.84
CA PHE A 372 -12.86 18.91 -13.19
C PHE A 372 -11.51 18.75 -13.92
N ALA A 373 -11.51 18.56 -15.23
CA ALA A 373 -10.29 18.47 -16.03
C ALA A 373 -9.41 19.73 -15.90
N SER A 374 -10.03 20.93 -15.86
CA SER A 374 -9.31 22.18 -15.65
C SER A 374 -8.71 22.29 -14.24
N ALA A 375 -9.40 21.75 -13.24
CA ALA A 375 -8.90 21.66 -11.87
C ALA A 375 -7.71 20.70 -11.77
N VAL A 376 -7.77 19.54 -12.42
CA VAL A 376 -6.66 18.58 -12.49
C VAL A 376 -5.41 19.26 -13.05
N VAL A 377 -5.51 19.92 -14.21
CA VAL A 377 -4.38 20.64 -14.84
C VAL A 377 -3.87 21.78 -13.94
N ALA A 378 -4.77 22.50 -13.23
CA ALA A 378 -4.36 23.57 -12.34
C ALA A 378 -3.57 23.04 -11.12
N ALA A 379 -3.98 21.90 -10.55
CA ALA A 379 -3.29 21.25 -9.45
C ALA A 379 -1.91 20.72 -9.88
N GLN A 380 -1.83 20.04 -11.03
CA GLN A 380 -0.59 19.52 -11.58
C GLN A 380 0.42 20.62 -11.90
N ASN A 381 -0.03 21.71 -12.57
CA ASN A 381 0.83 22.85 -12.86
C ASN A 381 1.34 23.55 -11.58
N TYR A 382 0.50 23.61 -10.53
CA TYR A 382 0.92 24.12 -9.23
C TYR A 382 2.08 23.29 -8.67
N MET A 383 1.96 21.96 -8.65
CA MET A 383 2.99 21.08 -8.14
C MET A 383 4.25 21.07 -9.01
N LYS A 384 4.10 21.20 -10.33
CA LYS A 384 5.24 21.31 -11.25
C LYS A 384 6.09 22.56 -10.97
N GLU A 385 5.43 23.71 -10.72
CA GLU A 385 6.16 24.94 -10.34
C GLU A 385 6.78 24.81 -8.94
N VAL A 386 6.09 24.18 -7.99
CA VAL A 386 6.61 23.92 -6.63
C VAL A 386 7.86 23.02 -6.72
N SER A 387 7.80 21.93 -7.47
CA SER A 387 8.95 21.02 -7.66
C SER A 387 10.15 21.73 -8.31
N ALA A 388 9.91 22.58 -9.30
CA ALA A 388 10.99 23.26 -10.03
C ALA A 388 11.61 24.45 -9.30
N ASN A 389 10.82 25.16 -8.47
CA ASN A 389 11.21 26.46 -7.92
C ASN A 389 11.00 26.58 -6.40
N GLY A 390 10.64 25.48 -5.71
CA GLY A 390 10.25 25.45 -4.30
C GLY A 390 8.89 26.13 -4.01
N LYS A 391 8.37 26.95 -4.90
CA LYS A 391 7.10 27.65 -4.76
C LYS A 391 6.41 27.91 -6.10
N ALA A 392 5.09 27.95 -6.12
CA ALA A 392 4.33 28.35 -7.29
C ALA A 392 4.18 29.87 -7.40
N GLY A 393 4.17 30.39 -8.62
CA GLY A 393 3.93 31.80 -8.92
C GLY A 393 2.52 32.26 -8.51
N ALA A 394 2.34 33.59 -8.34
CA ALA A 394 1.08 34.15 -7.87
C ALA A 394 -0.11 33.78 -8.77
N LEU A 395 0.06 33.78 -10.09
CA LEU A 395 -1.02 33.43 -11.04
C LEU A 395 -1.45 31.96 -10.88
N THR A 396 -0.50 31.05 -10.77
CA THR A 396 -0.73 29.61 -10.61
C THR A 396 -1.41 29.34 -9.27
N ARG A 397 -0.98 29.98 -8.18
CA ARG A 397 -1.64 29.90 -6.86
C ARG A 397 -3.10 30.38 -6.92
N THR A 398 -3.35 31.53 -7.53
CA THR A 398 -4.72 32.07 -7.68
C THR A 398 -5.60 31.14 -8.50
N ARG A 399 -5.07 30.60 -9.61
CA ARG A 399 -5.81 29.67 -10.46
C ARG A 399 -6.15 28.38 -9.72
N ARG A 400 -5.19 27.80 -8.99
CA ARG A 400 -5.43 26.62 -8.13
C ARG A 400 -6.48 26.92 -7.07
N ALA A 401 -6.35 28.04 -6.35
CA ALA A 401 -7.27 28.43 -5.28
C ALA A 401 -8.73 28.62 -5.77
N ALA A 402 -8.92 29.03 -7.03
CA ALA A 402 -10.27 29.17 -7.62
C ALA A 402 -11.02 27.82 -7.73
N PHE A 403 -10.32 26.69 -7.81
CA PHE A 403 -10.93 25.35 -7.86
C PHE A 403 -11.12 24.72 -6.48
N ASP A 404 -10.59 25.34 -5.42
CA ASP A 404 -10.67 24.76 -4.07
C ASP A 404 -12.12 24.54 -3.61
N PRO A 405 -13.01 25.55 -3.59
CA PRO A 405 -14.39 25.38 -3.13
C PRO A 405 -15.27 24.56 -4.08
N ILE A 406 -14.80 24.27 -5.31
CA ILE A 406 -15.61 23.62 -6.35
C ILE A 406 -15.25 22.13 -6.49
N VAL A 407 -13.96 21.79 -6.36
CA VAL A 407 -13.45 20.45 -6.64
C VAL A 407 -12.62 19.90 -5.48
N TYR A 408 -11.62 20.65 -5.01
CA TYR A 408 -10.63 20.08 -4.09
C TYR A 408 -11.16 19.86 -2.66
N SER A 409 -12.04 20.76 -2.17
CA SER A 409 -12.70 20.56 -0.86
C SER A 409 -13.50 19.26 -0.83
N SER A 410 -14.32 19.00 -1.85
CA SER A 410 -15.09 17.76 -1.94
C SER A 410 -14.21 16.52 -2.04
N LEU A 411 -13.05 16.62 -2.72
CA LEU A 411 -12.08 15.51 -2.78
C LEU A 411 -11.50 15.20 -1.39
N ARG A 412 -11.13 16.25 -0.64
CA ARG A 412 -10.63 16.09 0.73
C ARG A 412 -11.71 15.52 1.66
N GLU A 413 -12.95 15.98 1.53
CA GLU A 413 -14.09 15.46 2.29
C GLU A 413 -14.32 13.97 2.06
N VAL A 414 -14.23 13.47 0.82
CA VAL A 414 -14.33 12.03 0.52
C VAL A 414 -13.29 11.21 1.29
N LEU A 415 -12.11 11.80 1.54
CA LEU A 415 -11.04 11.19 2.32
C LEU A 415 -11.14 11.48 3.84
N GLY A 416 -12.31 11.92 4.33
CA GLY A 416 -12.57 12.22 5.75
C GLY A 416 -12.27 13.65 6.18
N GLY A 417 -11.72 14.50 5.31
CA GLY A 417 -11.54 15.94 5.54
C GLY A 417 -10.40 16.33 6.47
N ARG A 418 -9.72 15.39 7.15
CA ARG A 418 -8.71 15.64 8.19
C ARG A 418 -7.32 15.08 7.88
N ALA A 419 -7.11 14.51 6.70
CA ALA A 419 -5.85 13.86 6.36
C ALA A 419 -4.66 14.84 6.45
N LYS A 420 -3.64 14.47 7.24
CA LYS A 420 -2.37 15.17 7.41
C LYS A 420 -1.24 14.46 6.67
N TRP A 421 -1.29 13.13 6.59
CA TRP A 421 -0.25 12.32 5.99
C TRP A 421 -0.84 11.03 5.42
N ILE A 422 -0.76 10.86 4.11
CA ILE A 422 -1.22 9.69 3.38
C ILE A 422 -0.02 9.07 2.71
N VAL A 423 0.38 7.87 3.11
CA VAL A 423 1.50 7.16 2.49
C VAL A 423 0.99 6.16 1.47
N ALA A 424 1.39 6.34 0.23
CA ALA A 424 1.16 5.38 -0.85
C ALA A 424 2.39 4.48 -1.01
N GLY A 425 2.17 3.17 -0.96
CA GLY A 425 3.25 2.18 -1.07
C GLY A 425 2.80 0.87 -1.68
N GLY A 426 3.74 -0.08 -1.81
CA GLY A 426 3.48 -1.43 -2.32
C GLY A 426 3.41 -1.57 -3.84
N ALA A 427 3.28 -0.47 -4.59
CA ALA A 427 3.34 -0.40 -6.04
C ALA A 427 3.75 1.02 -6.47
N PRO A 428 4.25 1.23 -7.70
CA PRO A 428 4.51 2.57 -8.23
C PRO A 428 3.25 3.43 -8.25
N LEU A 429 3.40 4.72 -7.91
CA LEU A 429 2.33 5.71 -8.02
C LEU A 429 2.60 6.63 -9.22
N ASP A 430 1.60 6.81 -10.07
CA ASP A 430 1.69 7.73 -11.20
C ASP A 430 2.06 9.15 -10.72
N PRO A 431 3.18 9.76 -11.19
CA PRO A 431 3.60 11.09 -10.77
C PRO A 431 2.57 12.20 -11.07
N GLU A 432 1.79 12.08 -12.14
CA GLU A 432 0.74 13.05 -12.49
C GLU A 432 -0.45 12.93 -11.53
N LEU A 433 -0.78 11.71 -11.12
CA LEU A 433 -1.82 11.46 -10.11
C LEU A 433 -1.37 11.98 -8.74
N LEU A 434 -0.12 11.72 -8.36
CA LEU A 434 0.48 12.28 -7.13
C LEU A 434 0.44 13.81 -7.16
N ALA A 435 0.88 14.43 -8.26
CA ALA A 435 0.86 15.88 -8.43
C ALA A 435 -0.55 16.44 -8.35
N PHE A 436 -1.56 15.76 -8.90
CA PHE A 436 -2.95 16.14 -8.76
C PHE A 436 -3.40 16.14 -7.29
N PHE A 437 -3.21 15.04 -6.55
CA PHE A 437 -3.63 14.96 -5.16
C PHE A 437 -2.92 16.00 -4.29
N ARG A 438 -1.59 16.11 -4.40
CA ARG A 438 -0.81 17.11 -3.67
C ARG A 438 -1.27 18.54 -4.01
N GLY A 439 -1.45 18.84 -5.29
CA GLY A 439 -1.95 20.12 -5.76
C GLY A 439 -3.39 20.41 -5.33
N ALA A 440 -4.23 19.41 -5.14
CA ALA A 440 -5.57 19.54 -4.56
C ALA A 440 -5.56 19.71 -3.03
N GLY A 441 -4.40 19.66 -2.39
CA GLY A 441 -4.26 19.77 -0.93
C GLY A 441 -4.52 18.45 -0.20
N VAL A 442 -4.41 17.31 -0.89
CA VAL A 442 -4.41 15.97 -0.28
C VAL A 442 -2.95 15.56 -0.06
N PRO A 443 -2.50 15.38 1.18
CA PRO A 443 -1.09 15.21 1.52
C PRO A 443 -0.61 13.77 1.26
N VAL A 444 -0.54 13.38 -0.02
CA VAL A 444 -0.05 12.06 -0.44
C VAL A 444 1.47 12.09 -0.53
N TYR A 445 2.11 11.09 0.03
CA TYR A 445 3.54 10.83 0.02
C TYR A 445 3.80 9.40 -0.44
N GLU A 446 4.92 9.15 -1.08
CA GLU A 446 5.31 7.80 -1.46
C GLU A 446 6.24 7.19 -0.41
N GLY A 447 6.18 5.86 -0.30
CA GLY A 447 7.12 5.06 0.46
C GLY A 447 7.45 3.77 -0.27
N TYR A 448 8.62 3.24 -0.01
CA TYR A 448 9.13 2.01 -0.60
C TYR A 448 9.58 1.03 0.47
N GLY A 449 9.33 -0.24 0.19
CA GLY A 449 9.81 -1.33 1.02
C GLY A 449 9.34 -2.68 0.51
N LEU A 450 9.86 -3.71 1.16
CA LEU A 450 9.63 -5.10 0.84
C LEU A 450 9.27 -5.85 2.13
N THR A 451 8.76 -7.05 2.01
CA THR A 451 8.60 -7.94 3.18
C THR A 451 9.93 -8.14 3.87
N GLU A 452 10.98 -8.31 3.10
CA GLU A 452 12.36 -8.52 3.53
C GLU A 452 12.97 -7.32 4.30
N THR A 453 12.35 -6.15 4.23
CA THR A 453 12.75 -4.94 4.99
C THR A 453 11.74 -4.57 6.09
N THR A 454 10.90 -5.50 6.52
CA THR A 454 9.83 -5.29 7.50
C THR A 454 8.90 -4.13 7.10
N ALA A 455 8.56 -4.08 5.83
CA ALA A 455 7.81 -3.10 5.07
C ALA A 455 8.63 -1.84 4.70
N PRO A 456 8.67 -0.69 5.43
CA PRO A 456 9.31 0.52 4.89
C PRO A 456 10.86 0.46 5.02
N CYS A 457 11.56 0.73 3.93
CA CYS A 457 13.00 1.04 3.98
C CYS A 457 13.32 2.42 3.39
N ALA A 458 12.36 3.05 2.70
CA ALA A 458 12.40 4.46 2.31
C ALA A 458 11.01 5.09 2.41
N PHE A 459 10.93 6.37 2.73
CA PHE A 459 9.68 7.09 2.89
C PHE A 459 9.89 8.60 2.74
N ASN A 460 8.80 9.31 2.45
CA ASN A 460 8.77 10.76 2.49
C ASN A 460 8.16 11.21 3.83
N PRO A 461 8.94 11.82 4.75
CA PRO A 461 8.43 12.37 6.00
C PRO A 461 7.42 13.49 5.77
N LEU A 462 6.62 13.79 6.80
CA LEU A 462 5.75 14.97 6.78
C LEU A 462 6.59 16.24 6.65
N GLY A 463 6.18 17.15 5.76
CA GLY A 463 6.94 18.37 5.51
C GLY A 463 8.04 18.24 4.45
N THR A 464 8.34 17.03 3.97
CA THR A 464 9.33 16.83 2.91
C THR A 464 8.99 17.66 1.65
N PRO A 465 9.97 18.33 1.04
CA PRO A 465 9.83 18.95 -0.27
C PRO A 465 9.29 17.97 -1.32
N PHE A 466 8.62 18.47 -2.33
CA PHE A 466 8.07 17.61 -3.37
C PHE A 466 9.16 17.22 -4.40
N HIS A 467 9.70 16.02 -4.23
CA HIS A 467 10.59 15.37 -5.21
C HIS A 467 9.74 14.42 -6.08
N ALA A 468 9.39 14.89 -7.28
CA ALA A 468 8.50 14.13 -8.17
C ALA A 468 9.09 12.75 -8.51
N GLY A 469 8.35 11.68 -8.24
CA GLY A 469 8.73 10.29 -8.50
C GLY A 469 9.75 9.72 -7.52
N SER A 470 10.08 10.43 -6.42
CA SER A 470 10.91 9.88 -5.34
C SER A 470 10.06 9.16 -4.31
N VAL A 471 10.56 8.01 -3.86
CA VAL A 471 9.99 7.27 -2.71
C VAL A 471 10.52 7.75 -1.36
N GLY A 472 11.32 8.82 -1.37
CA GLY A 472 11.83 9.51 -0.17
C GLY A 472 13.25 9.12 0.22
N ILE A 473 13.57 9.43 1.47
CA ILE A 473 14.86 9.15 2.10
C ILE A 473 14.87 7.77 2.77
N ALA A 474 16.01 7.32 3.23
CA ALA A 474 16.11 6.09 4.04
C ALA A 474 15.18 6.16 5.26
N PHE A 475 14.45 5.09 5.54
CA PHE A 475 13.64 4.99 6.75
C PHE A 475 14.55 4.95 7.99
N PRO A 476 14.17 5.54 9.13
CA PRO A 476 15.02 5.56 10.32
C PRO A 476 15.55 4.18 10.71
N GLY A 477 16.86 4.06 10.85
CA GLY A 477 17.56 2.79 11.12
C GLY A 477 17.97 2.01 9.88
N PHE A 478 17.78 2.55 8.68
CA PHE A 478 18.22 1.95 7.42
C PHE A 478 19.31 2.75 6.72
N SER A 479 20.09 2.03 5.94
CA SER A 479 21.03 2.56 4.95
C SER A 479 20.67 2.02 3.58
N LEU A 480 20.75 2.86 2.55
CA LEU A 480 20.46 2.53 1.16
C LEU A 480 21.69 2.87 0.32
N ARG A 481 22.02 2.03 -0.65
CA ARG A 481 23.02 2.32 -1.68
C ARG A 481 22.60 1.80 -3.04
N ILE A 482 23.22 2.31 -4.08
CA ILE A 482 23.04 1.83 -5.45
C ILE A 482 24.31 1.09 -5.87
N ALA A 483 24.15 -0.19 -6.21
CA ALA A 483 25.25 -1.01 -6.75
C ALA A 483 25.66 -0.55 -8.16
N GLU A 484 26.81 -1.02 -8.65
CA GLU A 484 27.33 -0.65 -9.98
C GLU A 484 26.38 -1.00 -11.13
N ASP A 485 25.58 -2.04 -10.98
CA ASP A 485 24.57 -2.46 -11.97
C ASP A 485 23.22 -1.74 -11.82
N GLY A 486 23.14 -0.77 -10.91
CA GLY A 486 21.96 0.03 -10.64
C GLY A 486 20.97 -0.60 -9.63
N GLU A 487 21.31 -1.74 -9.02
CA GLU A 487 20.47 -2.39 -8.02
C GLU A 487 20.46 -1.63 -6.69
N ILE A 488 19.26 -1.45 -6.14
CA ILE A 488 19.08 -0.89 -4.79
C ILE A 488 19.48 -1.96 -3.78
N GLN A 489 20.38 -1.62 -2.88
CA GLN A 489 20.82 -2.46 -1.77
C GLN A 489 20.46 -1.79 -0.44
N VAL A 490 20.02 -2.60 0.52
CA VAL A 490 19.48 -2.13 1.81
C VAL A 490 20.21 -2.80 2.95
N LYS A 491 20.54 -2.03 4.00
CA LYS A 491 21.11 -2.53 5.24
C LYS A 491 20.41 -1.88 6.43
N GLY A 492 20.13 -2.63 7.48
CA GLY A 492 19.46 -2.14 8.68
C GLY A 492 19.07 -3.29 9.60
N ARG A 493 18.74 -2.96 10.87
CA ARG A 493 18.35 -3.97 11.86
C ARG A 493 17.00 -4.63 11.56
N ALA A 494 16.16 -3.99 10.77
CA ALA A 494 14.87 -4.52 10.37
C ALA A 494 14.90 -5.19 8.98
N VAL A 495 16.09 -5.47 8.43
CA VAL A 495 16.27 -6.35 7.27
C VAL A 495 16.19 -7.80 7.73
N PHE A 496 15.39 -8.62 7.07
CA PHE A 496 15.15 -10.01 7.42
C PHE A 496 16.46 -10.84 7.50
N PRO A 497 16.53 -11.90 8.33
CA PRO A 497 17.73 -12.68 8.45
C PRO A 497 17.85 -13.76 7.34
N ARG A 498 16.73 -14.32 6.89
CA ARG A 498 16.71 -15.38 5.88
C ARG A 498 15.32 -15.74 5.38
N TYR A 499 15.29 -16.49 4.29
CA TYR A 499 14.10 -17.21 3.85
C TYR A 499 13.96 -18.54 4.60
N HIS A 500 12.78 -18.81 5.13
CA HIS A 500 12.48 -20.00 5.92
C HIS A 500 12.71 -21.28 5.13
N LYS A 501 13.55 -22.15 5.65
CA LYS A 501 13.96 -23.44 5.01
C LYS A 501 14.45 -23.28 3.57
N ASN A 502 15.14 -22.16 3.26
CA ASN A 502 15.64 -21.88 1.90
C ASN A 502 16.97 -21.12 1.94
N ASP A 503 18.03 -21.83 2.31
CA ASP A 503 19.36 -21.25 2.49
C ASP A 503 19.95 -20.75 1.16
N GLU A 504 19.74 -21.47 0.04
CA GLU A 504 20.19 -21.06 -1.29
C GLU A 504 19.61 -19.68 -1.69
N ALA A 505 18.30 -19.50 -1.50
CA ALA A 505 17.68 -18.20 -1.79
C ALA A 505 18.16 -17.11 -0.84
N THR A 506 18.50 -17.46 0.39
CA THR A 506 19.05 -16.52 1.37
C THR A 506 20.44 -16.06 0.96
N GLU A 507 21.36 -16.96 0.66
CA GLU A 507 22.72 -16.66 0.23
C GLU A 507 22.75 -15.77 -1.03
N LEU A 508 21.87 -16.07 -2.01
CA LEU A 508 21.74 -15.28 -3.24
C LEU A 508 21.15 -13.88 -3.03
N SER A 509 20.58 -13.60 -1.87
CA SER A 509 19.91 -12.31 -1.59
C SER A 509 20.78 -11.33 -0.83
N PHE A 510 21.96 -11.73 -0.36
CA PHE A 510 22.87 -10.87 0.36
C PHE A 510 24.21 -10.76 -0.36
N THR A 511 24.80 -9.57 -0.29
CA THR A 511 26.16 -9.33 -0.76
C THR A 511 27.18 -9.85 0.27
N GLU A 512 28.45 -10.00 -0.12
CA GLU A 512 29.53 -10.45 0.78
C GLU A 512 29.74 -9.52 1.98
N ASP A 513 29.44 -8.22 1.85
CA ASP A 513 29.51 -7.21 2.91
C ASP A 513 28.18 -7.01 3.67
N GLY A 514 27.22 -7.92 3.46
CA GLY A 514 25.98 -8.06 4.25
C GLY A 514 24.87 -7.07 3.89
N TRP A 515 24.83 -6.56 2.68
CA TRP A 515 23.69 -5.81 2.17
C TRP A 515 22.66 -6.73 1.51
N TYR A 516 21.40 -6.46 1.75
CA TYR A 516 20.31 -7.12 1.05
C TYR A 516 20.14 -6.53 -0.36
N ALA A 517 20.24 -7.38 -1.37
CA ALA A 517 20.04 -7.06 -2.78
C ALA A 517 18.55 -7.19 -3.11
N THR A 518 17.87 -6.06 -3.35
CA THR A 518 16.40 -6.01 -3.43
C THR A 518 15.84 -6.57 -4.73
N GLY A 519 16.64 -6.67 -5.77
CA GLY A 519 16.20 -6.95 -7.13
C GLY A 519 15.49 -5.77 -7.80
N ASP A 520 15.37 -4.63 -7.14
CA ASP A 520 14.83 -3.39 -7.70
C ASP A 520 15.98 -2.49 -8.15
N LEU A 521 15.78 -1.75 -9.24
CA LEU A 521 16.72 -0.80 -9.80
C LEU A 521 16.35 0.62 -9.38
N GLY A 522 17.36 1.46 -9.14
CA GLY A 522 17.09 2.82 -8.72
C GLY A 522 18.29 3.75 -8.83
N ARG A 523 18.10 4.96 -8.33
CA ARG A 523 19.13 5.96 -8.13
C ARG A 523 18.85 6.76 -6.86
N ILE A 524 19.88 7.30 -6.27
CA ILE A 524 19.81 8.26 -5.16
C ILE A 524 20.29 9.60 -5.69
N ASP A 525 19.59 10.69 -5.37
CA ASP A 525 20.07 12.04 -5.70
C ASP A 525 21.02 12.59 -4.62
N ASN A 526 21.52 13.80 -4.83
CA ASN A 526 22.49 14.42 -3.92
C ASN A 526 21.90 14.75 -2.54
N ASP A 527 20.58 14.88 -2.44
CA ASP A 527 19.86 15.16 -1.21
C ASP A 527 19.45 13.87 -0.48
N GLY A 528 19.84 12.69 -1.00
CA GLY A 528 19.58 11.39 -0.39
C GLY A 528 18.23 10.77 -0.76
N PHE A 529 17.48 11.36 -1.70
CA PHE A 529 16.20 10.83 -2.12
C PHE A 529 16.35 9.67 -3.10
N LEU A 530 15.66 8.57 -2.80
CA LEU A 530 15.63 7.35 -3.61
C LEU A 530 14.57 7.44 -4.70
N TYR A 531 14.92 7.02 -5.91
CA TYR A 531 14.02 6.86 -7.06
C TYR A 531 14.09 5.43 -7.57
N ILE A 532 12.93 4.78 -7.74
CA ILE A 532 12.85 3.45 -8.32
C ILE A 532 12.70 3.58 -9.83
N THR A 533 13.53 2.87 -10.59
CA THR A 533 13.54 2.92 -12.06
C THR A 533 13.06 1.63 -12.71
N GLY A 534 12.92 0.55 -11.94
CA GLY A 534 12.41 -0.73 -12.44
C GLY A 534 12.76 -1.91 -11.56
N ARG A 535 12.55 -3.12 -12.10
CA ARG A 535 12.95 -4.39 -11.48
C ARG A 535 13.97 -5.11 -12.34
N LYS A 536 15.04 -5.60 -11.73
CA LYS A 536 16.13 -6.30 -12.40
C LYS A 536 15.64 -7.53 -13.18
N LYS A 537 14.76 -8.33 -12.58
CA LYS A 537 14.16 -9.52 -13.20
C LYS A 537 13.07 -9.23 -14.24
N ASP A 538 12.50 -8.03 -14.23
CA ASP A 538 11.46 -7.61 -15.18
C ASP A 538 12.06 -6.85 -16.37
N LEU A 539 13.37 -6.56 -16.33
CA LEU A 539 14.07 -5.95 -17.48
C LEU A 539 13.89 -6.82 -18.72
N ILE A 540 13.42 -6.19 -19.76
CA ILE A 540 13.27 -6.78 -21.07
C ILE A 540 14.57 -6.57 -21.82
N ILE A 541 15.25 -7.67 -22.20
CA ILE A 541 16.43 -7.60 -23.07
C ILE A 541 15.97 -7.96 -24.48
N THR A 542 15.83 -6.93 -25.33
CA THR A 542 15.41 -7.14 -26.71
C THR A 542 16.41 -7.99 -27.50
N ALA A 543 15.99 -8.56 -28.62
CA ALA A 543 16.93 -9.29 -29.51
C ALA A 543 18.10 -8.43 -30.02
N GLY A 544 17.98 -7.11 -29.96
CA GLY A 544 19.05 -6.15 -30.25
C GLY A 544 19.95 -5.82 -29.08
N GLY A 545 19.78 -6.47 -27.91
CA GLY A 545 20.61 -6.23 -26.71
C GLY A 545 20.24 -4.96 -25.92
N LYS A 546 19.12 -4.30 -26.22
CA LYS A 546 18.66 -3.12 -25.48
C LYS A 546 17.90 -3.54 -24.22
N ASN A 547 18.30 -3.03 -23.07
CA ASN A 547 17.57 -3.14 -21.80
C ASN A 547 16.40 -2.16 -21.79
N VAL A 548 15.21 -2.63 -21.44
CA VAL A 548 13.99 -1.82 -21.35
C VAL A 548 13.28 -2.12 -20.04
N SER A 549 13.03 -1.11 -19.23
CA SER A 549 12.15 -1.18 -18.06
C SER A 549 10.70 -1.10 -18.50
N PRO A 550 9.86 -2.13 -18.29
CA PRO A 550 8.49 -2.12 -18.75
C PRO A 550 7.58 -1.20 -17.92
N GLY A 551 7.83 -1.06 -16.61
CA GLY A 551 6.95 -0.36 -15.66
C GLY A 551 6.56 1.06 -16.09
N PRO A 552 7.50 1.97 -16.39
CA PRO A 552 7.17 3.33 -16.78
C PRO A 552 6.29 3.43 -18.04
N ILE A 553 6.44 2.48 -18.98
CA ILE A 553 5.63 2.41 -20.19
C ILE A 553 4.21 1.91 -19.84
N GLU A 554 4.11 0.88 -19.00
CA GLU A 554 2.84 0.31 -18.54
C GLU A 554 2.02 1.34 -17.79
N GLU A 555 2.62 2.10 -16.90
CA GLU A 555 1.98 3.17 -16.11
C GLU A 555 1.32 4.21 -17.01
N VAL A 556 2.00 4.67 -18.05
CA VAL A 556 1.40 5.66 -18.98
C VAL A 556 0.23 5.08 -19.75
N ILE A 557 0.30 3.82 -20.20
CA ILE A 557 -0.81 3.16 -20.91
C ILE A 557 -2.01 2.97 -19.96
N GLN A 558 -1.79 2.69 -18.68
CA GLN A 558 -2.82 2.50 -17.68
C GLN A 558 -3.53 3.80 -17.27
N ARG A 559 -3.04 4.98 -17.65
CA ARG A 559 -3.75 6.26 -17.49
C ARG A 559 -5.01 6.36 -18.36
N CYS A 560 -5.15 5.54 -19.37
CA CYS A 560 -6.41 5.43 -20.14
C CYS A 560 -7.54 4.99 -19.20
N GLU A 561 -8.60 5.80 -19.09
CA GLU A 561 -9.66 5.67 -18.07
C GLU A 561 -10.33 4.29 -18.00
N PHE A 562 -10.33 3.54 -19.10
CA PHE A 562 -10.92 2.20 -19.17
C PHE A 562 -9.88 1.08 -19.37
N VAL A 563 -8.59 1.37 -19.28
CA VAL A 563 -7.56 0.33 -19.23
C VAL A 563 -7.42 -0.18 -17.80
N SER A 564 -7.62 -1.48 -17.59
CA SER A 564 -7.44 -2.12 -16.29
C SER A 564 -5.96 -2.40 -16.03
N GLN A 565 -5.29 -3.04 -17.00
CA GLN A 565 -3.86 -3.37 -16.90
C GLN A 565 -3.19 -3.28 -18.26
N ALA A 566 -1.90 -2.98 -18.23
CA ALA A 566 -1.00 -3.06 -19.38
C ALA A 566 0.20 -3.95 -19.02
N LEU A 567 0.61 -4.82 -19.92
CA LEU A 567 1.77 -5.68 -19.78
C LEU A 567 2.69 -5.51 -20.98
N VAL A 568 3.84 -4.88 -20.78
CA VAL A 568 4.85 -4.65 -21.81
C VAL A 568 5.75 -5.87 -21.94
N LEU A 569 6.00 -6.29 -23.18
CA LEU A 569 6.67 -7.51 -23.55
C LEU A 569 7.72 -7.27 -24.63
N GLY A 570 8.76 -8.09 -24.70
CA GLY A 570 9.80 -7.92 -25.73
C GLY A 570 11.08 -8.68 -25.45
N ASP A 571 11.14 -9.47 -24.38
CA ASP A 571 12.35 -10.24 -24.05
C ASP A 571 12.72 -11.19 -25.19
N LYS A 572 13.96 -11.08 -25.65
CA LYS A 572 14.51 -11.81 -26.82
C LYS A 572 13.68 -11.64 -28.11
N ARG A 573 12.84 -10.59 -28.17
CA ARG A 573 11.98 -10.28 -29.34
C ARG A 573 12.55 -9.10 -30.14
N PRO A 574 12.15 -8.97 -31.42
CA PRO A 574 12.71 -7.92 -32.30
C PRO A 574 12.24 -6.50 -31.96
N PHE A 575 11.18 -6.35 -31.16
CA PHE A 575 10.62 -5.08 -30.73
C PHE A 575 9.75 -5.24 -29.48
N ILE A 576 9.50 -4.12 -28.81
CA ILE A 576 8.63 -4.02 -27.64
C ILE A 576 7.17 -4.00 -28.07
N SER A 577 6.32 -4.72 -27.35
CA SER A 577 4.88 -4.81 -27.56
C SER A 577 4.12 -4.76 -26.23
N ALA A 578 2.79 -4.60 -26.27
CA ALA A 578 1.97 -4.60 -25.07
C ALA A 578 0.72 -5.48 -25.21
N LEU A 579 0.31 -6.11 -24.12
CA LEU A 579 -1.03 -6.65 -23.89
C LEU A 579 -1.77 -5.66 -22.99
N VAL A 580 -3.03 -5.35 -23.34
CA VAL A 580 -3.86 -4.38 -22.61
C VAL A 580 -5.18 -5.04 -22.27
N THR A 581 -5.66 -4.88 -21.02
CA THR A 581 -6.97 -5.34 -20.58
C THR A 581 -7.88 -4.16 -20.30
N LEU A 582 -9.19 -4.34 -20.39
CA LEU A 582 -10.20 -3.30 -20.23
C LEU A 582 -10.96 -3.49 -18.91
N ASP A 583 -11.21 -2.40 -18.17
CA ASP A 583 -12.15 -2.36 -17.05
C ASP A 583 -13.56 -2.11 -17.57
N GLU A 584 -14.42 -3.11 -17.50
CA GLU A 584 -15.80 -3.04 -17.97
C GLU A 584 -16.58 -1.89 -17.35
N LYS A 585 -16.36 -1.60 -16.06
CA LYS A 585 -17.09 -0.55 -15.32
C LYS A 585 -16.75 0.84 -15.82
N SER A 586 -15.49 1.09 -16.13
CA SER A 586 -15.02 2.38 -16.66
C SER A 586 -15.25 2.50 -18.16
N LEU A 587 -15.26 1.38 -18.89
CA LEU A 587 -15.49 1.35 -20.32
C LEU A 587 -16.93 1.73 -20.70
N ARG A 588 -17.95 1.27 -19.96
CA ARG A 588 -19.37 1.54 -20.26
C ARG A 588 -19.71 3.03 -20.35
N PRO A 589 -19.36 3.88 -19.36
CA PRO A 589 -19.61 5.33 -19.46
C PRO A 589 -18.88 5.99 -20.63
N TRP A 590 -17.66 5.52 -20.94
CA TRP A 590 -16.89 6.02 -22.07
C TRP A 590 -17.56 5.69 -23.42
N LEU A 591 -18.03 4.45 -23.60
CA LEU A 591 -18.77 4.03 -24.78
C LEU A 591 -20.03 4.89 -24.96
N ALA A 592 -20.82 5.08 -23.91
CA ALA A 592 -22.00 5.93 -23.94
C ALA A 592 -21.67 7.37 -24.35
N ALA A 593 -20.59 7.95 -23.80
CA ALA A 593 -20.14 9.29 -24.14
C ALA A 593 -19.69 9.45 -25.60
N LYS A 594 -19.20 8.38 -26.21
CA LYS A 594 -18.83 8.32 -27.63
C LYS A 594 -20.01 7.95 -28.55
N GLY A 595 -21.22 7.75 -27.99
CA GLY A 595 -22.40 7.33 -28.76
C GLY A 595 -22.33 5.90 -29.27
N LEU A 596 -21.54 5.06 -28.60
CA LEU A 596 -21.40 3.62 -28.87
C LEU A 596 -22.32 2.81 -27.93
N ASP A 597 -22.52 1.52 -28.24
CA ASP A 597 -23.30 0.61 -27.40
C ASP A 597 -22.59 0.43 -26.04
N GLU A 598 -23.18 0.94 -24.97
CA GLU A 598 -22.65 0.82 -23.61
C GLU A 598 -22.66 -0.61 -23.07
N ASN A 599 -23.46 -1.50 -23.66
CA ASN A 599 -23.53 -2.92 -23.31
C ASN A 599 -22.64 -3.80 -24.17
N MET A 600 -21.76 -3.21 -24.98
CA MET A 600 -20.78 -3.94 -25.78
C MET A 600 -19.96 -4.90 -24.90
N SER A 601 -19.82 -6.15 -25.34
CA SER A 601 -18.97 -7.13 -24.66
C SER A 601 -17.50 -6.70 -24.67
N LEU A 602 -16.71 -7.15 -23.68
CA LEU A 602 -15.25 -6.89 -23.70
C LEU A 602 -14.59 -7.45 -24.95
N GLU A 603 -15.11 -8.56 -25.51
CA GLU A 603 -14.60 -9.14 -26.75
C GLU A 603 -14.84 -8.23 -27.96
N ASP A 604 -16.03 -7.64 -28.07
CA ASP A 604 -16.36 -6.71 -29.16
C ASP A 604 -15.62 -5.37 -28.95
N ALA A 605 -15.53 -4.89 -27.71
CA ALA A 605 -14.77 -3.70 -27.35
C ALA A 605 -13.28 -3.84 -27.71
N ALA A 606 -12.67 -4.97 -27.46
CA ALA A 606 -11.27 -5.24 -27.82
C ALA A 606 -11.01 -5.14 -29.35
N ARG A 607 -12.05 -5.35 -30.16
CA ARG A 607 -12.00 -5.24 -31.64
C ARG A 607 -12.51 -3.89 -32.14
N ASN A 608 -13.13 -3.08 -31.28
CA ASN A 608 -13.74 -1.81 -31.68
C ASN A 608 -12.67 -0.79 -32.06
N ALA A 609 -12.87 -0.11 -33.21
CA ALA A 609 -11.90 0.84 -33.73
C ALA A 609 -11.73 2.08 -32.85
N ALA A 610 -12.79 2.59 -32.20
CA ALA A 610 -12.73 3.76 -31.35
C ALA A 610 -12.00 3.43 -30.04
N VAL A 611 -12.29 2.28 -29.41
CA VAL A 611 -11.57 1.79 -28.22
C VAL A 611 -10.09 1.64 -28.52
N ARG A 612 -9.77 1.00 -29.66
CA ARG A 612 -8.39 0.82 -30.09
C ARG A 612 -7.67 2.14 -30.37
N ALA A 613 -8.35 3.11 -30.95
CA ALA A 613 -7.78 4.43 -31.24
C ALA A 613 -7.45 5.20 -29.97
N GLU A 614 -8.29 5.10 -28.95
CA GLU A 614 -8.04 5.71 -27.63
C GLU A 614 -6.82 5.08 -26.96
N VAL A 615 -6.75 3.75 -26.87
CA VAL A 615 -5.58 3.05 -26.33
C VAL A 615 -4.31 3.40 -27.11
N GLN A 616 -4.40 3.56 -28.45
CA GLN A 616 -3.26 3.95 -29.28
C GLN A 616 -2.72 5.34 -28.92
N GLN A 617 -3.56 6.29 -28.50
CA GLN A 617 -3.10 7.61 -28.05
C GLN A 617 -2.21 7.48 -26.82
N TRP A 618 -2.61 6.67 -25.84
CA TRP A 618 -1.84 6.42 -24.64
C TRP A 618 -0.54 5.64 -24.90
N VAL A 619 -0.56 4.68 -25.83
CA VAL A 619 0.66 4.02 -26.31
C VAL A 619 1.60 5.03 -26.99
N ASN A 620 1.07 5.96 -27.76
CA ASN A 620 1.88 7.01 -28.38
C ASN A 620 2.51 7.93 -27.33
N GLN A 621 1.72 8.33 -26.33
CA GLN A 621 2.22 9.15 -25.21
C GLN A 621 3.30 8.41 -24.40
N ALA A 622 3.13 7.12 -24.12
CA ALA A 622 4.16 6.31 -23.48
C ALA A 622 5.45 6.25 -24.33
N ASN A 623 5.31 6.22 -25.64
CA ASN A 623 6.45 6.20 -26.56
C ASN A 623 7.20 7.54 -26.66
N GLU A 624 6.61 8.67 -26.29
CA GLU A 624 7.28 9.98 -26.26
C GLU A 624 8.35 10.05 -25.17
N GLY A 625 8.17 9.32 -24.06
CA GLY A 625 9.09 9.29 -22.93
C GLY A 625 10.29 8.35 -23.09
N VAL A 626 10.36 7.58 -24.18
CA VAL A 626 11.36 6.52 -24.36
C VAL A 626 12.03 6.55 -25.75
N SER A 627 13.18 5.91 -25.87
CA SER A 627 13.87 5.82 -27.16
C SER A 627 13.09 4.96 -28.17
N ARG A 628 13.43 5.11 -29.46
CA ARG A 628 12.82 4.31 -30.52
C ARG A 628 12.96 2.80 -30.32
N ALA A 629 14.02 2.33 -29.68
CA ALA A 629 14.25 0.91 -29.39
C ALA A 629 13.39 0.39 -28.25
N GLU A 630 12.97 1.26 -27.36
CA GLU A 630 12.12 0.98 -26.19
C GLU A 630 10.63 1.16 -26.49
N SER A 631 10.28 1.80 -27.61
CA SER A 631 8.91 2.13 -27.98
C SER A 631 8.05 0.89 -28.26
N VAL A 632 6.84 0.87 -27.75
CA VAL A 632 5.81 -0.15 -28.08
C VAL A 632 5.42 -0.03 -29.54
N ARG A 633 5.71 -1.06 -30.33
CA ARG A 633 5.44 -1.11 -31.77
C ARG A 633 4.09 -1.71 -32.13
N LYS A 634 3.59 -2.59 -31.29
CA LYS A 634 2.30 -3.25 -31.44
C LYS A 634 1.69 -3.48 -30.07
N PHE A 635 0.37 -3.44 -30.00
CA PHE A 635 -0.36 -3.89 -28.83
C PHE A 635 -1.59 -4.71 -29.23
N ILE A 636 -2.05 -5.53 -28.31
CA ILE A 636 -3.30 -6.30 -28.42
C ILE A 636 -4.15 -6.00 -27.19
N ILE A 637 -5.42 -5.66 -27.41
CA ILE A 637 -6.41 -5.55 -26.36
C ILE A 637 -6.99 -6.96 -26.16
N LEU A 638 -6.97 -7.43 -24.92
CA LEU A 638 -7.48 -8.74 -24.53
C LEU A 638 -8.97 -8.66 -24.17
N PRO A 639 -9.74 -9.72 -24.39
CA PRO A 639 -11.17 -9.77 -24.09
C PRO A 639 -11.47 -10.07 -22.62
N GLU A 640 -10.47 -10.24 -21.78
CA GLU A 640 -10.60 -10.58 -20.36
C GLU A 640 -9.59 -9.77 -19.51
N GLU A 641 -9.93 -9.51 -18.25
CA GLU A 641 -9.01 -8.93 -17.27
C GLU A 641 -8.07 -9.99 -16.71
N PHE A 642 -6.93 -9.55 -16.16
CA PHE A 642 -6.11 -10.40 -15.29
C PHE A 642 -6.72 -10.37 -13.88
N THR A 643 -7.02 -11.52 -13.31
CA THR A 643 -7.64 -11.66 -11.98
C THR A 643 -6.94 -12.74 -11.17
N GLN A 644 -7.29 -12.81 -9.89
CA GLN A 644 -6.83 -13.90 -9.02
C GLN A 644 -7.52 -15.21 -9.40
N GLU A 645 -8.83 -15.15 -9.72
CA GLU A 645 -9.62 -16.32 -10.10
C GLU A 645 -9.06 -17.02 -11.33
N ASN A 646 -8.57 -16.25 -12.32
CA ASN A 646 -7.95 -16.84 -13.51
C ASN A 646 -6.44 -17.13 -13.34
N GLY A 647 -5.91 -16.88 -12.14
CA GLY A 647 -4.54 -17.19 -11.74
C GLY A 647 -3.48 -16.28 -12.35
N LEU A 648 -3.86 -15.16 -12.97
CA LEU A 648 -2.94 -14.22 -13.64
C LEU A 648 -2.50 -13.07 -12.73
N MET A 649 -3.11 -12.94 -11.53
CA MET A 649 -2.71 -12.00 -10.48
C MET A 649 -2.43 -12.71 -9.16
N THR A 650 -1.60 -12.06 -8.34
CA THR A 650 -1.35 -12.48 -6.95
C THR A 650 -2.45 -11.98 -6.02
N ALA A 651 -2.49 -12.50 -4.78
CA ALA A 651 -3.36 -12.00 -3.71
C ALA A 651 -3.15 -10.49 -3.43
N SER A 652 -1.94 -9.99 -3.63
CA SER A 652 -1.61 -8.55 -3.53
C SER A 652 -1.89 -7.76 -4.81
N MET A 653 -2.72 -8.27 -5.72
CA MET A 653 -3.17 -7.63 -6.97
C MET A 653 -2.04 -7.30 -7.96
N LYS A 654 -0.92 -8.04 -7.93
CA LYS A 654 0.19 -7.89 -8.87
C LYS A 654 0.07 -8.90 -10.02
N VAL A 655 0.31 -8.45 -11.25
CA VAL A 655 0.27 -9.32 -12.46
C VAL A 655 1.42 -10.33 -12.42
N ILE A 656 1.10 -11.60 -12.65
CA ILE A 656 2.09 -12.69 -12.73
C ILE A 656 2.56 -12.81 -14.19
N ARG A 657 3.54 -11.96 -14.57
CA ARG A 657 4.07 -11.86 -15.95
C ARG A 657 4.33 -13.21 -16.63
N PRO A 658 5.05 -14.18 -16.00
CA PRO A 658 5.31 -15.47 -16.65
C PRO A 658 4.04 -16.26 -16.97
N LYS A 659 3.03 -16.22 -16.11
CA LYS A 659 1.75 -16.90 -16.35
C LYS A 659 0.97 -16.25 -17.49
N VAL A 660 0.93 -14.92 -17.56
CA VAL A 660 0.32 -14.18 -18.68
C VAL A 660 1.01 -14.52 -20.01
N ILE A 661 2.35 -14.45 -20.04
CA ILE A 661 3.14 -14.78 -21.22
C ILE A 661 2.87 -16.22 -21.69
N LYS A 662 2.81 -17.16 -20.76
CA LYS A 662 2.51 -18.57 -21.06
C LYS A 662 1.10 -18.74 -21.62
N ARG A 663 0.09 -18.13 -20.99
CA ARG A 663 -1.32 -18.21 -21.39
C ARG A 663 -1.53 -17.68 -22.80
N TYR A 664 -0.94 -16.53 -23.12
CA TYR A 664 -1.10 -15.88 -24.43
C TYR A 664 0.03 -16.18 -25.42
N SER A 665 0.86 -17.19 -25.17
CA SER A 665 2.02 -17.53 -26.01
C SER A 665 1.66 -17.76 -27.48
N THR A 666 0.56 -18.42 -27.77
CA THR A 666 0.06 -18.63 -29.16
C THR A 666 -0.28 -17.29 -29.81
N LEU A 667 -1.05 -16.43 -29.11
CA LEU A 667 -1.44 -15.10 -29.59
C LEU A 667 -0.20 -14.23 -29.90
N LEU A 668 0.75 -14.22 -28.97
CA LEU A 668 2.01 -13.50 -29.13
C LEU A 668 2.80 -13.97 -30.37
N ASN A 669 2.92 -15.25 -30.57
CA ASN A 669 3.69 -15.81 -31.69
C ASN A 669 2.98 -15.68 -33.04
N THR A 670 1.64 -15.74 -33.09
CA THR A 670 0.88 -15.73 -34.34
C THR A 670 0.41 -14.35 -34.79
N GLN A 671 0.14 -13.43 -33.87
CA GLN A 671 -0.38 -12.09 -34.18
C GLN A 671 0.59 -10.96 -33.86
N MET A 672 1.34 -11.06 -32.74
CA MET A 672 2.21 -9.99 -32.30
C MET A 672 3.55 -10.00 -33.04
N TYR A 673 4.26 -11.11 -32.99
CA TYR A 673 5.64 -11.26 -33.52
C TYR A 673 5.75 -12.05 -34.83
N THR A 674 4.69 -12.07 -35.61
CA THR A 674 4.73 -12.72 -36.92
C THR A 674 5.82 -12.11 -37.83
N LYS A 675 6.69 -12.94 -38.39
CA LYS A 675 7.57 -12.51 -39.48
C LYS A 675 6.67 -12.12 -40.65
N ARG A 676 6.73 -10.86 -41.09
CA ARG A 676 6.19 -10.54 -42.43
C ARG A 676 6.93 -11.43 -43.43
N LYS A 677 6.17 -12.27 -44.17
CA LYS A 677 6.70 -12.99 -45.33
C LYS A 677 7.13 -12.02 -46.40
#